data_4124c3ffacfcb61b3ad7528db236473a
#
_entry.id   4124c3ffacfcb61b3ad7528db236473a
#
_cell.length_a   1.000
_cell.length_b   1.000
_cell.length_c   1.000
_cell.angle_alpha   90.00
_cell.angle_beta   90.00
_cell.angle_gamma   90.00
#
_symmetry.space_group_name_H-M   'P 1'
#
loop_
_entity.id
_entity.type
_entity.pdbx_description
1 polymer ?
#
loop_
_entity_poly.entity_id
_entity_poly.type
_entity_poly.pdbx_seq_one_letter_code
_entity_poly.pdbx_strand_id
1 'polypeptide(L)'
;MHIMKKQVLLIILLALPLWLKAADVSVTGLRTEQMVDPMGLDTAAPRMSWRLESSQRNVMQTAYRILVASSPELLAQDKGDLWDSGKVESDASVWIPYQGKRLKSNQRVYWKVRSYTNRGETEWSEPARWGMGPLGEIHWKGRWIGWDAAFAWDREDSHSRLSSRYLRTEFKTQAKEIKYATLHLCGLGMYELFINGQRIGDQVLAPAPSDYRRTVLYNSFDVTKQVAGGNADNAIGVTLGNGRFYTMRQNYKPYKIPTFGYPKLRLNLIIEYTDGSIQRINSDEKWRLTAQGPIRSNNEYDGEIYDARMELGNWTQPGYDDSKWLKAQRVSLPYGTLRGNTAPNMKVMKTLKPAVFKQYGDRYMIDFGQNMAGWVRINIAKAAAGDTICIRYAERIKNDGTELDVENLRHSQSTDYYICNGKENNTSWSSRFSYHGFQYVEVTGYKNLKAEDLVAEVVYDDLEDNGTFECSNDIMNRVYRNAWWGISSNYKGVPLDCPQRDERQPWLGDHAMGTWGESFMFNNGNTYAKWADDIREAQREDGCIPDICPAYYNYYTSEMTWSSTFPVICDMVYEQFGNIEPIRKNYAAIKKWMHHIRSEFTTEDGVINADKYGDWCMPPESPELIHSQDPARKTDGALIATAYYYKVSQMLAKFARLQGLEDEAKEFEKDAAKIKDCFNARFLTVKKGTSPVQMPHVLYPDSIFYGNNTVTANILPLAFDMVPEAYREEVEKNVITGIITRNKGHISSGVIGMNWMMRELTRMGRGDVAFLLASNKTYPSYGYMIEKGATAIWELWNGDTANRWMNSCNHVMILGDLLTWYFRDLAGFNPAQPAYKQIIFKPDFSIQELSYVKASHNTLYGKMISNWKKTLTHLEWDITIPCNTTALVYLPTLDEKAVKDKDVTFVRREGNSTVWSVPSGNYHFSVSMDPSLGKNRAGIVEDQFLYEQASFPECHGATIVELKNGDLVASFFGGTKERNPDCCIWVCRKPKG
;
A
#
# COMPACT_ATOMS: atom_id res chain seq x y z
N MET A 1 35.52 -62.07 34.98
CA MET A 1 35.82 -63.30 34.23
C MET A 1 34.64 -63.60 33.33
N HIS A 2 34.91 -63.76 32.11
CA HIS A 2 34.09 -64.00 30.93
C HIS A 2 33.63 -62.81 30.13
N ILE A 3 34.47 -62.58 29.13
CA ILE A 3 34.30 -61.73 27.98
C ILE A 3 33.41 -62.43 26.95
N MET A 4 32.32 -61.80 26.53
CA MET A 4 31.60 -62.22 25.33
C MET A 4 31.83 -61.19 24.21
N LYS A 5 32.47 -61.60 23.15
CA LYS A 5 32.67 -60.91 21.86
C LYS A 5 31.31 -60.80 21.16
N LYS A 6 30.90 -59.58 20.83
CA LYS A 6 29.88 -59.34 19.82
C LYS A 6 30.59 -59.06 18.50
N GLN A 7 30.38 -59.92 17.51
CA GLN A 7 30.70 -59.69 16.12
C GLN A 7 29.75 -58.62 15.56
N VAL A 8 30.30 -57.54 15.05
CA VAL A 8 29.54 -56.54 14.29
C VAL A 8 29.66 -56.92 12.82
N LEU A 9 28.50 -57.28 12.24
CA LEU A 9 28.36 -57.54 10.80
C LEU A 9 28.28 -56.20 10.11
N LEU A 10 29.33 -55.81 9.38
CA LEU A 10 29.36 -54.57 8.58
C LEU A 10 28.71 -54.84 7.21
N ILE A 11 27.45 -54.47 7.10
CA ILE A 11 26.73 -54.41 5.77
C ILE A 11 27.13 -53.11 5.13
N ILE A 12 28.00 -53.17 4.14
CA ILE A 12 28.29 -52.05 3.22
C ILE A 12 27.15 -52.01 2.23
N LEU A 13 26.15 -51.17 2.48
CA LEU A 13 25.22 -50.72 1.47
C LEU A 13 25.96 -49.74 0.56
N LEU A 14 26.28 -50.17 -0.67
CA LEU A 14 26.63 -49.31 -1.77
C LEU A 14 25.42 -48.42 -2.10
N ALA A 15 25.32 -47.28 -1.45
CA ALA A 15 24.46 -46.19 -1.88
C ALA A 15 25.14 -45.58 -3.11
N LEU A 16 24.71 -45.97 -4.30
CA LEU A 16 24.85 -45.13 -5.47
C LEU A 16 24.18 -43.79 -5.16
N PRO A 17 24.86 -42.66 -5.24
CA PRO A 17 24.16 -41.38 -5.23
C PRO A 17 23.32 -41.30 -6.51
N LEU A 18 22.03 -41.52 -6.45
CA LEU A 18 21.08 -40.98 -7.40
C LEU A 18 21.29 -39.45 -7.35
N TRP A 19 22.16 -38.98 -8.23
CA TRP A 19 22.14 -37.57 -8.59
C TRP A 19 20.80 -37.35 -9.30
N LEU A 20 19.72 -37.07 -8.53
CA LEU A 20 18.62 -36.29 -9.04
C LEU A 20 19.27 -34.98 -9.46
N LYS A 21 19.52 -34.79 -10.75
CA LYS A 21 19.74 -33.49 -11.33
C LYS A 21 18.48 -32.71 -10.94
N ALA A 22 18.60 -31.83 -9.93
CA ALA A 22 17.60 -30.80 -9.75
C ALA A 22 17.46 -30.12 -11.12
N ALA A 23 16.25 -30.00 -11.61
CA ALA A 23 16.01 -29.34 -12.88
C ALA A 23 16.64 -27.94 -12.77
N ASP A 24 17.51 -27.59 -13.70
CA ASP A 24 18.25 -26.32 -13.66
C ASP A 24 17.30 -25.10 -13.69
N VAL A 25 16.04 -25.29 -14.09
CA VAL A 25 14.96 -24.29 -14.10
C VAL A 25 13.69 -24.94 -13.54
N SER A 26 13.05 -24.28 -12.58
CA SER A 26 11.77 -24.71 -11.99
C SER A 26 10.68 -23.67 -12.22
N VAL A 27 9.42 -24.15 -12.23
CA VAL A 27 8.21 -23.30 -12.28
C VAL A 27 7.63 -23.22 -10.88
N THR A 28 7.47 -22.00 -10.36
CA THR A 28 6.99 -21.73 -9.00
C THR A 28 5.97 -20.58 -8.97
N GLY A 29 5.48 -20.26 -7.78
CA GLY A 29 4.68 -19.07 -7.54
C GLY A 29 3.40 -19.00 -8.37
N LEU A 30 2.71 -20.14 -8.55
CA LEU A 30 1.45 -20.20 -9.28
C LEU A 30 0.37 -19.36 -8.60
N ARG A 31 -0.28 -18.50 -9.39
CA ARG A 31 -1.36 -17.62 -8.91
C ARG A 31 -2.52 -17.59 -9.90
N THR A 32 -3.72 -17.46 -9.37
CA THR A 32 -4.93 -17.19 -10.15
C THR A 32 -5.49 -15.84 -9.71
N GLU A 33 -5.65 -14.87 -10.64
CA GLU A 33 -5.98 -13.47 -10.36
C GLU A 33 -5.03 -12.85 -9.30
N GLN A 34 -3.75 -13.20 -9.35
CA GLN A 34 -2.67 -12.84 -8.41
C GLN A 34 -2.89 -13.30 -6.96
N MET A 35 -3.81 -14.22 -6.72
CA MET A 35 -4.06 -14.85 -5.43
C MET A 35 -3.57 -16.29 -5.40
N VAL A 36 -3.19 -16.76 -4.22
CA VAL A 36 -2.82 -18.17 -3.97
C VAL A 36 -4.10 -18.95 -3.66
N ASP A 37 -4.38 -19.98 -4.45
CA ASP A 37 -5.52 -20.89 -4.27
C ASP A 37 -6.86 -20.21 -3.94
N PRO A 38 -7.27 -19.15 -4.69
CA PRO A 38 -8.44 -18.36 -4.33
C PRO A 38 -9.73 -19.17 -4.37
N MET A 39 -10.63 -18.82 -3.45
CA MET A 39 -11.98 -19.37 -3.40
C MET A 39 -13.00 -18.27 -3.70
N GLY A 40 -14.02 -18.61 -4.49
CA GLY A 40 -15.13 -17.69 -4.74
C GLY A 40 -14.95 -16.74 -5.93
N LEU A 41 -14.08 -17.09 -6.89
CA LEU A 41 -13.95 -16.29 -8.11
C LEU A 41 -15.26 -16.27 -8.90
N ASP A 42 -15.68 -15.09 -9.32
CA ASP A 42 -16.90 -14.89 -10.11
C ASP A 42 -16.62 -14.44 -11.56
N THR A 43 -15.35 -14.44 -11.97
CA THR A 43 -14.96 -14.20 -13.36
C THR A 43 -15.05 -15.47 -14.21
N ALA A 44 -15.56 -15.33 -15.44
CA ALA A 44 -15.74 -16.47 -16.34
C ALA A 44 -14.42 -17.07 -16.86
N ALA A 45 -13.38 -16.28 -16.97
CA ALA A 45 -12.05 -16.65 -17.45
C ALA A 45 -10.95 -16.14 -16.50
N PRO A 46 -10.74 -16.83 -15.37
CA PRO A 46 -9.68 -16.45 -14.43
C PRO A 46 -8.31 -16.48 -15.11
N ARG A 47 -7.43 -15.55 -14.72
CA ARG A 47 -6.11 -15.42 -15.33
C ARG A 47 -5.04 -16.04 -14.43
N MET A 48 -4.16 -16.80 -15.04
CA MET A 48 -3.10 -17.55 -14.36
C MET A 48 -1.76 -16.85 -14.53
N SER A 49 -0.90 -16.99 -13.52
CA SER A 49 0.47 -16.49 -13.57
C SER A 49 1.40 -17.45 -12.85
N TRP A 50 2.67 -17.50 -13.28
CA TRP A 50 3.72 -18.31 -12.68
C TRP A 50 5.07 -17.63 -12.83
N ARG A 51 6.07 -18.09 -12.06
CA ARG A 51 7.45 -17.64 -12.10
C ARG A 51 8.38 -18.76 -12.53
N LEU A 52 9.50 -18.38 -13.12
CA LEU A 52 10.62 -19.27 -13.33
C LEU A 52 11.71 -18.96 -12.30
N GLU A 53 12.28 -19.99 -11.71
CA GLU A 53 13.41 -19.88 -10.79
C GLU A 53 14.58 -20.72 -11.27
N SER A 54 15.78 -20.13 -11.24
CA SER A 54 17.03 -20.78 -11.62
C SER A 54 18.22 -20.04 -11.01
N SER A 55 19.29 -20.77 -10.72
CA SER A 55 20.60 -20.19 -10.41
C SER A 55 21.39 -19.81 -11.68
N GLN A 56 20.94 -20.21 -12.86
CA GLN A 56 21.58 -19.90 -14.13
C GLN A 56 21.22 -18.50 -14.61
N ARG A 57 22.13 -17.91 -15.37
CA ARG A 57 21.89 -16.66 -16.10
C ARG A 57 21.22 -16.91 -17.43
N ASN A 58 20.58 -15.88 -17.99
CA ASN A 58 19.95 -15.89 -19.30
C ASN A 58 18.91 -17.02 -19.44
N VAL A 59 17.98 -17.09 -18.49
CA VAL A 59 16.85 -18.03 -18.54
C VAL A 59 15.63 -17.31 -19.07
N MET A 60 15.17 -17.73 -20.25
CA MET A 60 14.00 -17.15 -20.92
C MET A 60 13.02 -18.25 -21.30
N GLN A 61 11.74 -18.06 -21.01
CA GLN A 61 10.67 -18.92 -21.52
C GLN A 61 10.50 -18.70 -23.03
N THR A 62 10.31 -19.77 -23.76
CA THR A 62 9.98 -19.76 -25.20
C THR A 62 8.60 -20.30 -25.48
N ALA A 63 8.10 -21.19 -24.59
CA ALA A 63 6.76 -21.73 -24.68
C ALA A 63 6.29 -22.21 -23.31
N TYR A 64 4.98 -22.50 -23.21
CA TYR A 64 4.40 -23.13 -22.02
C TYR A 64 3.32 -24.14 -22.41
N ARG A 65 2.96 -25.02 -21.48
CA ARG A 65 1.75 -25.88 -21.56
C ARG A 65 1.05 -25.86 -20.23
N ILE A 66 -0.23 -25.53 -20.23
CA ILE A 66 -1.09 -25.49 -19.04
C ILE A 66 -2.06 -26.66 -19.10
N LEU A 67 -2.20 -27.38 -18.01
CA LEU A 67 -3.26 -28.35 -17.78
C LEU A 67 -4.19 -27.86 -16.69
N VAL A 68 -5.49 -27.88 -16.99
CA VAL A 68 -6.55 -27.52 -16.03
C VAL A 68 -7.52 -28.69 -15.91
N ALA A 69 -7.75 -29.15 -14.70
CA ALA A 69 -8.53 -30.36 -14.43
C ALA A 69 -9.63 -30.12 -13.40
N SER A 70 -10.68 -30.96 -13.48
CA SER A 70 -11.80 -30.96 -12.53
C SER A 70 -11.49 -31.69 -11.22
N SER A 71 -10.38 -32.42 -11.16
CA SER A 71 -9.92 -33.08 -9.95
C SER A 71 -8.39 -33.21 -9.90
N PRO A 72 -7.80 -33.33 -8.70
CA PRO A 72 -6.35 -33.52 -8.56
C PRO A 72 -5.88 -34.87 -9.13
N GLU A 73 -6.71 -35.91 -9.11
CA GLU A 73 -6.37 -37.23 -9.65
C GLU A 73 -6.21 -37.22 -11.19
N LEU A 74 -7.05 -36.45 -11.89
CA LEU A 74 -6.90 -36.24 -13.34
C LEU A 74 -5.64 -35.46 -13.66
N LEU A 75 -5.39 -34.41 -12.89
CA LEU A 75 -4.20 -33.59 -13.04
C LEU A 75 -2.90 -34.38 -12.78
N ALA A 76 -2.92 -35.28 -11.79
CA ALA A 76 -1.80 -36.19 -11.49
C ALA A 76 -1.51 -37.18 -12.63
N GLN A 77 -2.52 -37.49 -13.47
CA GLN A 77 -2.39 -38.32 -14.68
C GLN A 77 -2.06 -37.50 -15.94
N ASP A 78 -1.69 -36.24 -15.81
CA ASP A 78 -1.45 -35.30 -16.91
C ASP A 78 -2.65 -35.10 -17.82
N LYS A 79 -3.89 -35.18 -17.26
CA LYS A 79 -5.15 -34.99 -17.97
C LYS A 79 -5.79 -33.65 -17.59
N GLY A 80 -5.80 -32.71 -18.53
CA GLY A 80 -6.54 -31.45 -18.45
C GLY A 80 -7.94 -31.56 -19.05
N ASP A 81 -8.88 -32.23 -18.35
CA ASP A 81 -10.25 -32.44 -18.85
C ASP A 81 -11.05 -31.13 -19.02
N LEU A 82 -10.66 -30.07 -18.33
CA LEU A 82 -11.22 -28.72 -18.48
C LEU A 82 -10.47 -27.92 -19.54
N TRP A 83 -9.15 -27.99 -19.55
CA TRP A 83 -8.30 -27.35 -20.54
C TRP A 83 -6.92 -28.00 -20.61
N ASP A 84 -6.48 -28.26 -21.79
CA ASP A 84 -5.10 -28.52 -22.16
C ASP A 84 -4.74 -27.47 -23.22
N SER A 85 -3.86 -26.55 -22.89
CA SER A 85 -3.47 -25.51 -23.84
C SER A 85 -2.67 -26.04 -25.03
N GLY A 86 -2.19 -27.29 -24.97
CA GLY A 86 -1.09 -27.73 -25.81
C GLY A 86 0.17 -26.89 -25.54
N LYS A 87 1.19 -27.06 -26.35
CA LYS A 87 2.39 -26.20 -26.31
C LYS A 87 2.07 -24.88 -27.00
N VAL A 88 2.13 -23.81 -26.26
CA VAL A 88 1.89 -22.43 -26.72
C VAL A 88 3.24 -21.72 -26.83
N GLU A 89 3.65 -21.33 -28.02
CA GLU A 89 4.88 -20.58 -28.26
C GLU A 89 4.69 -19.14 -27.78
N SER A 90 5.16 -18.86 -26.56
CA SER A 90 5.05 -17.55 -25.90
C SER A 90 5.98 -17.45 -24.71
N ASP A 91 6.57 -16.29 -24.52
CA ASP A 91 7.34 -15.94 -23.32
C ASP A 91 6.50 -15.33 -22.18
N ALA A 92 5.19 -15.18 -22.39
CA ALA A 92 4.27 -14.67 -21.37
C ALA A 92 4.07 -15.71 -20.25
N SER A 93 4.16 -15.26 -19.00
CA SER A 93 3.95 -16.10 -17.81
C SER A 93 3.08 -15.41 -16.76
N VAL A 94 2.48 -14.25 -17.09
CA VAL A 94 1.60 -13.48 -16.21
C VAL A 94 0.30 -13.12 -16.91
N TRP A 95 -0.81 -13.16 -16.18
CA TRP A 95 -2.14 -12.82 -16.64
C TRP A 95 -2.65 -13.65 -17.82
N ILE A 96 -2.27 -14.92 -17.90
CA ILE A 96 -2.71 -15.83 -18.97
C ILE A 96 -4.18 -16.21 -18.74
N PRO A 97 -5.11 -15.80 -19.62
CA PRO A 97 -6.53 -16.09 -19.42
C PRO A 97 -6.84 -17.57 -19.63
N TYR A 98 -7.72 -18.12 -18.80
CA TYR A 98 -8.29 -19.43 -19.00
C TYR A 98 -9.14 -19.48 -20.30
N GLN A 99 -8.87 -20.45 -21.18
CA GLN A 99 -9.52 -20.60 -22.49
C GLN A 99 -10.17 -21.99 -22.67
N GLY A 100 -10.38 -22.71 -21.55
CA GLY A 100 -10.93 -24.04 -21.60
C GLY A 100 -12.47 -24.07 -21.61
N LYS A 101 -13.04 -25.19 -21.18
CA LYS A 101 -14.48 -25.40 -21.06
C LYS A 101 -15.08 -24.37 -20.08
N ARG A 102 -16.32 -23.93 -20.37
CA ARG A 102 -17.05 -23.01 -19.51
C ARG A 102 -17.12 -23.54 -18.07
N LEU A 103 -16.64 -22.74 -17.12
CA LEU A 103 -16.65 -23.05 -15.71
C LEU A 103 -18.06 -22.90 -15.12
N LYS A 104 -18.37 -23.71 -14.11
CA LYS A 104 -19.66 -23.72 -13.42
C LYS A 104 -19.56 -23.05 -12.06
N SER A 105 -20.68 -22.52 -11.56
CA SER A 105 -20.77 -22.05 -10.19
C SER A 105 -20.34 -23.12 -9.19
N ASN A 106 -19.56 -22.72 -8.19
CA ASN A 106 -19.02 -23.56 -7.11
C ASN A 106 -18.07 -24.68 -7.58
N GLN A 107 -17.59 -24.63 -8.81
CA GLN A 107 -16.67 -25.62 -9.33
C GLN A 107 -15.28 -25.42 -8.75
N ARG A 108 -14.66 -26.50 -8.25
CA ARG A 108 -13.25 -26.55 -7.93
C ARG A 108 -12.44 -26.88 -9.16
N VAL A 109 -11.32 -26.24 -9.30
CA VAL A 109 -10.45 -26.35 -10.47
C VAL A 109 -9.01 -26.49 -9.99
N TYR A 110 -8.27 -27.39 -10.65
CA TYR A 110 -6.87 -27.66 -10.35
C TYR A 110 -6.05 -27.45 -11.60
N TRP A 111 -4.86 -26.92 -11.47
CA TRP A 111 -4.04 -26.65 -12.63
C TRP A 111 -2.55 -26.75 -12.32
N LYS A 112 -1.78 -27.00 -13.33
CA LYS A 112 -0.32 -26.99 -13.34
C LYS A 112 0.20 -26.52 -14.68
N VAL A 113 1.44 -26.09 -14.72
CA VAL A 113 2.09 -25.56 -15.91
C VAL A 113 3.50 -26.12 -16.04
N ARG A 114 3.93 -26.30 -17.26
CA ARG A 114 5.28 -26.63 -17.66
C ARG A 114 5.77 -25.56 -18.61
N SER A 115 6.99 -25.09 -18.43
CA SER A 115 7.62 -24.11 -19.30
C SER A 115 8.70 -24.73 -20.16
N TYR A 116 8.79 -24.29 -21.39
CA TYR A 116 9.91 -24.55 -22.27
C TYR A 116 10.79 -23.32 -22.28
N THR A 117 12.07 -23.49 -22.06
CA THR A 117 13.01 -22.38 -21.96
C THR A 117 14.18 -22.56 -22.93
N ASN A 118 14.98 -21.53 -23.12
CA ASN A 118 16.27 -21.62 -23.83
C ASN A 118 17.30 -22.52 -23.13
N ARG A 119 16.96 -23.06 -21.94
CA ARG A 119 17.78 -24.04 -21.16
C ARG A 119 17.16 -25.44 -21.14
N GLY A 120 16.06 -25.65 -21.87
CA GLY A 120 15.34 -26.90 -21.94
C GLY A 120 13.94 -26.80 -21.33
N GLU A 121 13.26 -27.95 -21.30
CA GLU A 121 11.92 -28.12 -20.75
C GLU A 121 12.00 -28.29 -19.22
N THR A 122 11.10 -27.64 -18.46
CA THR A 122 10.99 -27.84 -17.02
C THR A 122 10.17 -29.09 -16.69
N GLU A 123 10.28 -29.57 -15.47
CA GLU A 123 9.26 -30.45 -14.91
C GLU A 123 7.93 -29.68 -14.80
N TRP A 124 6.82 -30.42 -14.59
CA TRP A 124 5.55 -29.80 -14.22
C TRP A 124 5.70 -29.06 -12.88
N SER A 125 5.04 -27.93 -12.76
CA SER A 125 4.92 -27.25 -11.48
C SER A 125 4.17 -28.09 -10.46
N GLU A 126 4.33 -27.78 -9.17
CA GLU A 126 3.36 -28.19 -8.15
C GLU A 126 1.95 -27.72 -8.56
N PRO A 127 0.91 -28.53 -8.27
CA PRO A 127 -0.45 -28.13 -8.57
C PRO A 127 -0.92 -26.93 -7.74
N ALA A 128 -1.63 -26.02 -8.41
CA ALA A 128 -2.41 -24.97 -7.78
C ALA A 128 -3.92 -25.20 -8.04
N ARG A 129 -4.76 -24.44 -7.35
CA ARG A 129 -6.22 -24.57 -7.50
C ARG A 129 -6.91 -23.22 -7.42
N TRP A 130 -8.16 -23.20 -7.84
CA TRP A 130 -9.12 -22.15 -7.48
C TRP A 130 -10.51 -22.71 -7.34
N GLY A 131 -11.38 -22.00 -6.64
CA GLY A 131 -12.80 -22.31 -6.53
C GLY A 131 -13.64 -21.21 -7.18
N MET A 132 -14.59 -21.61 -8.02
CA MET A 132 -15.57 -20.67 -8.54
C MET A 132 -16.60 -20.32 -7.48
N GLY A 133 -17.01 -19.06 -7.44
CA GLY A 133 -18.14 -18.59 -6.66
C GLY A 133 -19.49 -18.83 -7.35
N PRO A 134 -20.58 -18.33 -6.77
CA PRO A 134 -21.86 -18.24 -7.44
C PRO A 134 -21.78 -17.28 -8.65
N LEU A 135 -21.93 -17.81 -9.86
CA LEU A 135 -21.86 -17.03 -11.10
C LEU A 135 -23.21 -16.35 -11.40
N GLY A 136 -23.52 -15.33 -10.62
CA GLY A 136 -24.75 -14.54 -10.70
C GLY A 136 -25.79 -14.89 -9.66
N GLU A 137 -26.80 -14.02 -9.53
CA GLU A 137 -27.83 -14.04 -8.48
C GLU A 137 -28.64 -15.36 -8.45
N ILE A 138 -28.89 -15.96 -9.59
CA ILE A 138 -29.66 -17.22 -9.69
C ILE A 138 -28.99 -18.39 -8.93
N HIS A 139 -27.69 -18.33 -8.71
CA HIS A 139 -26.94 -19.38 -8.01
C HIS A 139 -26.91 -19.17 -6.50
N TRP A 140 -27.34 -17.99 -6.02
CA TRP A 140 -27.55 -17.71 -4.60
C TRP A 140 -28.90 -18.28 -4.17
N LYS A 141 -28.90 -19.36 -3.39
CA LYS A 141 -30.12 -20.00 -2.87
C LYS A 141 -30.51 -19.50 -1.49
N GLY A 142 -29.52 -19.02 -0.70
CA GLY A 142 -29.77 -18.35 0.57
C GLY A 142 -30.47 -17.01 0.38
N ARG A 143 -31.30 -16.66 1.34
CA ARG A 143 -32.00 -15.38 1.42
C ARG A 143 -31.24 -14.43 2.34
N TRP A 144 -31.47 -13.14 2.17
CA TRP A 144 -31.05 -12.17 3.15
C TRP A 144 -31.89 -12.29 4.39
N ILE A 145 -31.26 -12.62 5.52
CA ILE A 145 -31.88 -12.78 6.81
C ILE A 145 -31.21 -11.91 7.86
N GLY A 146 -31.99 -11.54 8.88
CA GLY A 146 -31.53 -10.69 9.97
C GLY A 146 -32.67 -10.17 10.78
N TRP A 147 -32.55 -8.91 11.20
CA TRP A 147 -33.57 -8.17 11.94
C TRP A 147 -33.50 -6.70 11.54
N ASP A 148 -34.48 -6.22 10.77
CA ASP A 148 -34.49 -4.84 10.23
C ASP A 148 -35.05 -3.82 11.25
N ALA A 149 -34.63 -3.92 12.51
CA ALA A 149 -34.98 -2.95 13.56
C ALA A 149 -33.91 -2.92 14.66
N ALA A 150 -33.88 -1.85 15.42
CA ALA A 150 -33.16 -1.79 16.68
C ALA A 150 -33.91 -2.62 17.76
N PHE A 151 -33.16 -3.17 18.71
CA PHE A 151 -33.72 -3.74 19.92
C PHE A 151 -33.87 -2.66 21.00
N ALA A 152 -34.73 -2.89 22.01
CA ALA A 152 -35.04 -1.90 23.04
C ALA A 152 -33.83 -1.35 23.81
N TRP A 153 -32.71 -2.06 23.79
CA TRP A 153 -31.45 -1.66 24.43
C TRP A 153 -30.44 -1.03 23.45
N ASP A 154 -30.73 -1.01 22.15
CA ASP A 154 -29.90 -0.38 21.15
C ASP A 154 -30.11 1.15 21.17
N ARG A 155 -29.09 1.89 20.72
CA ARG A 155 -29.17 3.35 20.59
C ARG A 155 -28.97 3.75 19.13
N GLU A 156 -29.84 4.57 18.62
CA GLU A 156 -29.85 5.09 17.25
C GLU A 156 -29.75 6.62 17.23
N ASP A 157 -28.82 7.16 17.98
CA ASP A 157 -28.49 8.59 18.01
C ASP A 157 -27.24 8.89 17.15
N SER A 158 -26.61 10.05 17.34
CA SER A 158 -25.39 10.46 16.65
C SER A 158 -24.20 9.54 16.90
N HIS A 159 -24.24 8.74 17.96
CA HIS A 159 -23.27 7.71 18.31
C HIS A 159 -23.99 6.36 18.36
N SER A 160 -24.60 5.97 17.24
CA SER A 160 -25.40 4.75 17.17
C SER A 160 -24.64 3.53 17.66
N ARG A 161 -25.26 2.79 18.58
CA ARG A 161 -24.67 1.66 19.28
C ARG A 161 -25.61 0.49 19.24
N LEU A 162 -25.51 -0.31 18.18
CA LEU A 162 -26.27 -1.55 18.09
C LEU A 162 -25.47 -2.70 18.70
N SER A 163 -26.17 -3.55 19.45
CA SER A 163 -25.64 -4.85 19.88
C SER A 163 -25.41 -5.76 18.66
N SER A 164 -24.45 -6.65 18.73
CA SER A 164 -24.21 -7.65 17.69
C SER A 164 -25.41 -8.59 17.54
N ARG A 165 -25.64 -9.06 16.33
CA ARG A 165 -26.65 -10.06 15.98
C ARG A 165 -25.97 -11.41 15.87
N TYR A 166 -26.45 -12.39 16.62
CA TYR A 166 -25.99 -13.78 16.62
C TYR A 166 -27.02 -14.61 15.89
N LEU A 167 -26.62 -15.25 14.80
CA LEU A 167 -27.47 -16.12 13.99
C LEU A 167 -26.90 -17.53 14.01
N ARG A 168 -27.80 -18.54 14.13
CA ARG A 168 -27.40 -19.93 14.07
C ARG A 168 -28.41 -20.80 13.35
N THR A 169 -27.94 -21.93 12.86
CA THR A 169 -28.77 -23.03 12.37
C THR A 169 -28.06 -24.35 12.63
N GLU A 170 -28.86 -25.42 12.77
CA GLU A 170 -28.35 -26.78 12.80
C GLU A 170 -28.81 -27.54 11.57
N PHE A 171 -27.98 -28.50 11.16
CA PHE A 171 -28.29 -29.37 10.04
C PHE A 171 -27.61 -30.73 10.23
N LYS A 172 -28.18 -31.73 9.57
CA LYS A 172 -27.64 -33.09 9.55
C LYS A 172 -27.09 -33.41 8.18
N THR A 173 -25.88 -33.96 8.11
CA THR A 173 -25.31 -34.43 6.85
C THR A 173 -25.94 -35.76 6.44
N GLN A 174 -25.88 -36.09 5.14
CA GLN A 174 -26.31 -37.41 4.68
C GLN A 174 -25.33 -38.49 5.17
N ALA A 175 -25.82 -39.75 5.24
CA ALA A 175 -25.01 -40.93 5.62
C ALA A 175 -24.03 -41.29 4.46
N LYS A 176 -23.19 -40.35 4.05
CA LYS A 176 -22.27 -40.45 2.93
C LYS A 176 -20.96 -39.74 3.27
N GLU A 177 -19.92 -40.12 2.56
CA GLU A 177 -18.63 -39.45 2.69
C GLU A 177 -18.63 -38.11 1.94
N ILE A 178 -18.17 -37.07 2.63
CA ILE A 178 -18.05 -35.72 2.06
C ILE A 178 -16.79 -35.67 1.17
N LYS A 179 -16.97 -35.30 -0.08
CA LYS A 179 -15.88 -34.99 -1.00
C LYS A 179 -15.37 -33.57 -0.78
N TYR A 180 -16.28 -32.59 -0.80
CA TYR A 180 -16.00 -31.19 -0.60
C TYR A 180 -17.15 -30.49 0.13
N ALA A 181 -16.82 -29.50 0.95
CA ALA A 181 -17.80 -28.55 1.47
C ALA A 181 -17.30 -27.12 1.24
N THR A 182 -18.10 -26.32 0.50
CA THR A 182 -17.76 -24.93 0.16
C THR A 182 -18.83 -24.00 0.70
N LEU A 183 -18.42 -22.97 1.44
CA LEU A 183 -19.32 -21.98 2.03
C LEU A 183 -19.05 -20.62 1.41
N HIS A 184 -20.11 -19.96 0.93
CA HIS A 184 -20.12 -18.57 0.49
C HIS A 184 -20.95 -17.74 1.46
N LEU A 185 -20.38 -16.64 1.93
CA LEU A 185 -21.04 -15.81 2.94
C LEU A 185 -20.83 -14.33 2.64
N CYS A 186 -21.91 -13.57 2.73
CA CYS A 186 -21.89 -12.13 2.86
C CYS A 186 -22.58 -11.73 4.18
N GLY A 187 -21.81 -11.15 5.09
CA GLY A 187 -22.31 -10.60 6.37
C GLY A 187 -22.16 -9.08 6.35
N LEU A 188 -23.25 -8.37 6.25
CA LEU A 188 -23.27 -6.91 6.26
C LEU A 188 -23.65 -6.43 7.67
N GLY A 189 -22.90 -5.56 8.36
CA GLY A 189 -21.65 -4.84 8.07
C GLY A 189 -20.37 -5.69 8.21
N MET A 190 -20.11 -6.35 9.33
CA MET A 190 -18.97 -7.22 9.58
C MET A 190 -19.44 -8.55 10.11
N TYR A 191 -18.63 -9.61 10.01
CA TYR A 191 -19.01 -10.92 10.50
C TYR A 191 -17.84 -11.73 11.08
N GLU A 192 -18.20 -12.65 11.99
CA GLU A 192 -17.41 -13.82 12.32
C GLU A 192 -18.22 -15.07 12.03
N LEU A 193 -17.62 -16.09 11.44
CA LEU A 193 -18.24 -17.35 11.05
C LEU A 193 -17.68 -18.50 11.86
N PHE A 194 -18.57 -19.39 12.32
CA PHE A 194 -18.24 -20.60 13.09
C PHE A 194 -18.96 -21.80 12.50
N ILE A 195 -18.28 -22.95 12.49
CA ILE A 195 -18.87 -24.27 12.22
C ILE A 195 -18.43 -25.22 13.33
N ASN A 196 -19.39 -25.88 14.00
CA ASN A 196 -19.14 -26.83 15.08
C ASN A 196 -18.18 -26.30 16.17
N GLY A 197 -18.34 -25.01 16.53
CA GLY A 197 -17.51 -24.34 17.53
C GLY A 197 -16.16 -23.80 17.03
N GLN A 198 -15.78 -24.10 15.80
CA GLN A 198 -14.52 -23.63 15.21
C GLN A 198 -14.75 -22.35 14.41
N ARG A 199 -13.94 -21.33 14.66
CA ARG A 199 -13.92 -20.11 13.83
C ARG A 199 -13.38 -20.43 12.43
N ILE A 200 -14.03 -19.91 11.41
CA ILE A 200 -13.69 -20.14 10.00
C ILE A 200 -12.94 -18.94 9.44
N GLY A 201 -11.73 -19.21 8.97
CA GLY A 201 -10.80 -18.21 8.46
C GLY A 201 -10.13 -17.40 9.57
N ASP A 202 -9.16 -16.61 9.17
CA ASP A 202 -8.34 -15.74 10.03
C ASP A 202 -8.59 -14.23 9.75
N GLN A 203 -9.49 -13.93 8.79
CA GLN A 203 -9.90 -12.57 8.49
C GLN A 203 -10.60 -11.93 9.69
N VAL A 204 -10.39 -10.63 9.83
CA VAL A 204 -11.08 -9.77 10.80
C VAL A 204 -11.78 -8.64 10.05
N LEU A 205 -12.82 -8.05 10.65
CA LEU A 205 -13.53 -6.88 10.11
C LEU A 205 -14.03 -7.08 8.65
N ALA A 206 -14.27 -8.33 8.25
CA ALA A 206 -14.72 -8.68 6.91
C ALA A 206 -16.26 -8.55 6.77
N PRO A 207 -16.76 -8.31 5.55
CA PRO A 207 -16.06 -8.14 4.29
C PRO A 207 -15.44 -6.75 4.13
N ALA A 208 -14.60 -6.57 3.10
CA ALA A 208 -14.06 -5.26 2.75
C ALA A 208 -15.19 -4.25 2.44
N PRO A 209 -15.02 -2.96 2.79
CA PRO A 209 -16.01 -1.92 2.49
C PRO A 209 -16.21 -1.73 0.97
N SER A 210 -17.43 -1.38 0.58
CA SER A 210 -17.83 -1.06 -0.80
C SER A 210 -19.00 -0.07 -0.81
N ASP A 211 -19.40 0.45 -1.95
CA ASP A 211 -20.71 1.09 -2.06
C ASP A 211 -21.79 0.01 -2.08
N TYR A 212 -22.38 -0.27 -0.93
CA TYR A 212 -23.38 -1.33 -0.75
C TYR A 212 -24.63 -1.17 -1.60
N ARG A 213 -24.82 -0.02 -2.25
CA ARG A 213 -25.89 0.22 -3.24
C ARG A 213 -25.52 -0.32 -4.62
N ARG A 214 -24.24 -0.58 -4.87
CA ARG A 214 -23.69 -1.01 -6.17
C ARG A 214 -23.10 -2.40 -6.10
N THR A 215 -22.16 -2.61 -5.18
CA THR A 215 -21.46 -3.86 -5.00
C THR A 215 -21.49 -4.30 -3.54
N VAL A 216 -21.74 -5.60 -3.33
CA VAL A 216 -21.72 -6.25 -2.03
C VAL A 216 -20.75 -7.43 -2.11
N LEU A 217 -19.71 -7.42 -1.28
CA LEU A 217 -18.66 -8.42 -1.34
C LEU A 217 -18.99 -9.65 -0.47
N TYR A 218 -18.75 -10.84 -1.03
CA TYR A 218 -18.81 -12.09 -0.28
C TYR A 218 -17.44 -12.77 -0.22
N ASN A 219 -17.23 -13.50 0.87
CA ASN A 219 -16.07 -14.38 1.03
C ASN A 219 -16.49 -15.85 0.84
N SER A 220 -15.54 -16.68 0.43
CA SER A 220 -15.74 -18.10 0.20
C SER A 220 -14.71 -18.93 0.93
N PHE A 221 -15.12 -20.06 1.51
CA PHE A 221 -14.29 -20.90 2.35
C PHE A 221 -14.40 -22.37 1.95
N ASP A 222 -13.28 -23.06 1.97
CA ASP A 222 -13.23 -24.52 2.00
C ASP A 222 -13.44 -24.98 3.45
N VAL A 223 -14.60 -25.50 3.72
CA VAL A 223 -14.98 -25.96 5.07
C VAL A 223 -15.13 -27.50 5.15
N THR A 224 -14.50 -28.21 4.22
CA THR A 224 -14.58 -29.67 4.12
C THR A 224 -14.18 -30.37 5.42
N LYS A 225 -13.16 -29.84 6.09
CA LYS A 225 -12.65 -30.41 7.36
C LYS A 225 -13.50 -30.06 8.58
N GLN A 226 -14.27 -28.97 8.52
CA GLN A 226 -15.07 -28.46 9.64
C GLN A 226 -16.48 -29.04 9.67
N VAL A 227 -16.98 -29.51 8.52
CA VAL A 227 -18.29 -30.17 8.42
C VAL A 227 -18.15 -31.64 8.72
N ALA A 228 -18.83 -32.12 9.79
CA ALA A 228 -18.85 -33.51 10.14
C ALA A 228 -19.76 -34.31 9.19
N GLY A 229 -19.24 -35.37 8.58
CA GLY A 229 -19.95 -36.25 7.66
C GLY A 229 -20.63 -37.46 8.33
N GLY A 230 -21.17 -38.38 7.52
CA GLY A 230 -21.68 -39.67 8.01
C GLY A 230 -22.92 -39.56 8.88
N ASN A 231 -23.92 -38.76 8.48
CA ASN A 231 -25.18 -38.57 9.24
C ASN A 231 -24.98 -37.82 10.58
N ALA A 232 -23.91 -36.99 10.67
CA ALA A 232 -23.62 -36.22 11.88
C ALA A 232 -24.43 -34.91 11.94
N ASP A 233 -24.72 -34.47 13.15
CA ASP A 233 -25.29 -33.18 13.43
C ASP A 233 -24.19 -32.10 13.37
N ASN A 234 -24.52 -30.98 12.74
CA ASN A 234 -23.63 -29.84 12.56
C ASN A 234 -24.36 -28.54 12.93
N ALA A 235 -23.60 -27.54 13.32
CA ALA A 235 -24.11 -26.20 13.58
C ALA A 235 -23.27 -25.14 12.85
N ILE A 236 -23.95 -24.12 12.31
CA ILE A 236 -23.35 -22.91 11.81
C ILE A 236 -23.75 -21.77 12.72
N GLY A 237 -22.79 -20.96 13.17
CA GLY A 237 -22.99 -19.74 13.92
C GLY A 237 -22.36 -18.56 13.19
N VAL A 238 -23.04 -17.42 13.16
CA VAL A 238 -22.54 -16.17 12.59
C VAL A 238 -22.83 -15.03 13.56
N THR A 239 -21.78 -14.28 13.93
CA THR A 239 -21.92 -13.03 14.65
C THR A 239 -21.82 -11.88 13.64
N LEU A 240 -22.75 -10.92 13.70
CA LEU A 240 -22.72 -9.72 12.85
C LEU A 240 -22.41 -8.48 13.69
N GLY A 241 -21.41 -7.73 13.25
CA GLY A 241 -21.11 -6.37 13.69
C GLY A 241 -21.68 -5.32 12.75
N ASN A 242 -21.64 -4.07 13.20
CA ASN A 242 -22.27 -2.95 12.48
C ASN A 242 -21.46 -2.52 11.25
N GLY A 243 -20.14 -2.38 11.39
CA GLY A 243 -19.25 -1.92 10.33
C GLY A 243 -19.74 -0.63 9.66
N ARG A 244 -19.33 -0.42 8.41
CA ARG A 244 -19.79 0.73 7.61
C ARG A 244 -21.19 0.56 7.03
N PHE A 245 -21.78 -0.61 7.13
CA PHE A 245 -23.14 -0.85 6.68
C PHE A 245 -24.19 -0.17 7.58
N TYR A 246 -23.96 -0.21 8.90
CA TYR A 246 -24.72 0.55 9.89
C TYR A 246 -23.78 1.49 10.62
N THR A 247 -23.35 2.54 9.95
CA THR A 247 -22.37 3.46 10.49
C THR A 247 -22.95 4.48 11.42
N MET A 248 -22.10 4.90 12.32
CA MET A 248 -22.31 6.09 13.14
C MET A 248 -22.42 7.35 12.26
N ARG A 249 -23.26 8.26 12.66
CA ARG A 249 -23.30 9.60 12.08
C ARG A 249 -22.08 10.38 12.52
N GLN A 250 -21.40 10.96 11.56
CA GLN A 250 -20.25 11.78 11.83
C GLN A 250 -20.66 13.21 12.20
N ASN A 251 -20.20 13.67 13.38
CA ASN A 251 -20.49 15.01 13.85
C ASN A 251 -19.53 16.08 13.30
N TYR A 252 -18.34 15.67 12.89
CA TYR A 252 -17.32 16.56 12.34
C TYR A 252 -17.73 17.20 11.01
N LYS A 253 -18.32 16.42 10.12
CA LYS A 253 -18.83 16.90 8.82
C LYS A 253 -20.35 16.99 8.86
N PRO A 254 -20.97 18.03 8.28
CA PRO A 254 -22.41 18.13 8.16
C PRO A 254 -23.01 17.04 7.23
N TYR A 255 -22.15 16.35 6.50
CA TYR A 255 -22.51 15.24 5.60
C TYR A 255 -22.52 13.95 6.39
N LYS A 256 -23.69 13.55 6.82
CA LYS A 256 -23.86 12.28 7.56
C LYS A 256 -23.59 11.11 6.65
N ILE A 257 -22.83 10.14 7.14
CA ILE A 257 -22.71 8.86 6.48
C ILE A 257 -24.09 8.21 6.50
N PRO A 258 -24.70 7.87 5.35
CA PRO A 258 -25.98 7.20 5.34
C PRO A 258 -25.83 5.80 5.94
N THR A 259 -26.80 5.37 6.73
CA THR A 259 -26.96 3.96 7.04
C THR A 259 -27.54 3.25 5.82
N PHE A 260 -26.99 2.05 5.52
CA PHE A 260 -27.49 1.22 4.42
C PHE A 260 -28.52 0.20 4.91
N GLY A 261 -28.79 0.15 6.19
CA GLY A 261 -29.72 -0.74 6.86
C GLY A 261 -29.09 -1.46 8.05
N TYR A 262 -29.87 -2.32 8.70
CA TYR A 262 -29.37 -3.13 9.82
C TYR A 262 -28.52 -4.29 9.35
N PRO A 263 -27.58 -4.79 10.19
CA PRO A 263 -26.74 -5.92 9.85
C PRO A 263 -27.52 -7.15 9.41
N LYS A 264 -27.09 -7.80 8.36
CA LYS A 264 -27.79 -8.91 7.70
C LYS A 264 -26.83 -9.93 7.10
N LEU A 265 -27.35 -11.13 6.91
CA LEU A 265 -26.59 -12.29 6.46
C LEU A 265 -27.21 -12.89 5.21
N ARG A 266 -26.35 -13.28 4.27
CA ARG A 266 -26.68 -14.20 3.18
C ARG A 266 -25.62 -15.29 3.09
N LEU A 267 -26.02 -16.57 3.10
CA LEU A 267 -25.10 -17.71 3.16
C LEU A 267 -25.60 -18.86 2.30
N ASN A 268 -24.65 -19.48 1.59
CA ASN A 268 -24.82 -20.80 0.93
C ASN A 268 -23.70 -21.72 1.39
N LEU A 269 -24.02 -22.86 1.98
CA LEU A 269 -23.11 -24.00 2.17
C LEU A 269 -23.49 -25.11 1.18
N ILE A 270 -22.53 -25.55 0.40
CA ILE A 270 -22.69 -26.61 -0.60
C ILE A 270 -21.78 -27.78 -0.19
N ILE A 271 -22.40 -28.92 0.09
CA ILE A 271 -21.70 -30.15 0.45
C ILE A 271 -21.85 -31.12 -0.73
N GLU A 272 -20.74 -31.47 -1.33
CA GLU A 272 -20.63 -32.45 -2.40
C GLU A 272 -20.13 -33.77 -1.81
N TYR A 273 -20.85 -34.85 -2.04
CA TYR A 273 -20.50 -36.18 -1.57
C TYR A 273 -19.70 -36.94 -2.66
N THR A 274 -19.02 -38.02 -2.24
CA THR A 274 -18.17 -38.83 -3.15
C THR A 274 -18.98 -39.53 -4.25
N ASP A 275 -20.29 -39.74 -4.02
CA ASP A 275 -21.22 -40.27 -5.06
C ASP A 275 -21.74 -39.18 -6.02
N GLY A 276 -21.29 -37.96 -5.94
CA GLY A 276 -21.68 -36.84 -6.77
C GLY A 276 -22.97 -36.13 -6.35
N SER A 277 -23.67 -36.64 -5.30
CA SER A 277 -24.85 -35.94 -4.79
C SER A 277 -24.49 -34.67 -4.02
N ILE A 278 -25.41 -33.70 -4.00
CA ILE A 278 -25.19 -32.37 -3.40
C ILE A 278 -26.28 -32.11 -2.34
N GLN A 279 -25.83 -31.71 -1.16
CA GLN A 279 -26.67 -31.12 -0.12
C GLN A 279 -26.40 -29.62 0.00
N ARG A 280 -27.45 -28.82 0.22
CA ARG A 280 -27.34 -27.36 0.39
C ARG A 280 -27.95 -26.93 1.69
N ILE A 281 -27.21 -26.12 2.43
CA ILE A 281 -27.68 -25.43 3.62
C ILE A 281 -27.60 -23.92 3.30
N ASN A 282 -28.74 -23.25 3.40
CA ASN A 282 -28.86 -21.86 2.99
C ASN A 282 -29.37 -21.01 4.15
N SER A 283 -29.08 -19.72 4.12
CA SER A 283 -29.74 -18.77 5.01
C SER A 283 -31.23 -18.64 4.65
N ASP A 284 -32.10 -18.87 5.63
CA ASP A 284 -33.56 -18.76 5.51
C ASP A 284 -34.20 -18.42 6.87
N GLU A 285 -35.50 -18.32 6.91
CA GLU A 285 -36.29 -17.96 8.08
C GLU A 285 -36.35 -19.07 9.17
N LYS A 286 -35.69 -20.24 8.92
CA LYS A 286 -35.53 -21.30 9.92
C LYS A 286 -34.39 -21.02 10.88
N TRP A 287 -33.48 -20.15 10.49
CA TRP A 287 -32.39 -19.74 11.36
C TRP A 287 -32.90 -19.08 12.62
N ARG A 288 -32.15 -19.22 13.69
CA ARG A 288 -32.38 -18.56 14.97
C ARG A 288 -31.52 -17.30 15.09
N LEU A 289 -32.04 -16.28 15.76
CA LEU A 289 -31.38 -15.00 15.95
C LEU A 289 -31.55 -14.52 17.40
N THR A 290 -30.46 -14.00 17.98
CA THR A 290 -30.52 -13.23 19.22
C THR A 290 -29.59 -12.00 19.13
N ALA A 291 -29.91 -10.96 19.87
CA ALA A 291 -29.04 -9.83 20.16
C ALA A 291 -28.73 -9.71 21.66
N GLN A 292 -29.10 -10.74 22.43
CA GLN A 292 -28.82 -10.83 23.87
C GLN A 292 -27.49 -11.59 24.12
N GLY A 293 -26.47 -11.28 23.33
CA GLY A 293 -25.13 -11.81 23.48
C GLY A 293 -24.16 -10.81 24.11
N PRO A 294 -22.88 -11.17 24.26
CA PRO A 294 -21.90 -10.38 25.01
C PRO A 294 -21.54 -9.04 24.35
N ILE A 295 -21.56 -8.91 23.02
CA ILE A 295 -21.25 -7.63 22.36
C ILE A 295 -22.48 -6.75 22.40
N ARG A 296 -22.50 -5.84 23.38
CA ARG A 296 -23.65 -4.96 23.68
C ARG A 296 -23.68 -3.71 22.81
N SER A 297 -22.52 -3.32 22.29
CA SER A 297 -22.34 -2.18 21.40
C SER A 297 -21.08 -2.40 20.61
N ASN A 298 -21.08 -2.10 19.33
CA ASN A 298 -19.89 -2.02 18.53
C ASN A 298 -20.03 -0.90 17.50
N ASN A 299 -18.95 -0.18 17.29
CA ASN A 299 -18.87 0.90 16.33
C ASN A 299 -17.43 1.06 15.87
N GLU A 300 -17.21 1.24 14.59
CA GLU A 300 -15.87 1.35 14.00
C GLU A 300 -15.05 2.48 14.62
N TYR A 301 -15.71 3.59 15.00
CA TYR A 301 -15.05 4.80 15.52
C TYR A 301 -14.90 4.82 17.04
N ASP A 302 -15.92 4.35 17.74
CA ASP A 302 -16.03 4.52 19.19
C ASP A 302 -15.43 3.36 19.98
N GLY A 303 -15.53 2.14 19.45
CA GLY A 303 -15.09 0.91 20.11
C GLY A 303 -16.21 -0.09 20.38
N GLU A 304 -15.95 -1.02 21.28
CA GLU A 304 -16.83 -2.14 21.60
C GLU A 304 -17.13 -2.20 23.11
N ILE A 305 -18.36 -2.56 23.45
CA ILE A 305 -18.77 -2.91 24.82
C ILE A 305 -19.08 -4.40 24.86
N TYR A 306 -18.25 -5.13 25.56
CA TYR A 306 -18.39 -6.58 25.75
C TYR A 306 -18.79 -6.89 27.21
N ASP A 307 -19.92 -7.57 27.41
CA ASP A 307 -20.40 -8.01 28.71
C ASP A 307 -20.27 -9.53 28.81
N ALA A 308 -19.21 -10.01 29.46
CA ALA A 308 -18.94 -11.43 29.60
C ALA A 308 -20.02 -12.19 30.40
N ARG A 309 -20.84 -11.48 31.18
CA ARG A 309 -21.99 -12.11 31.91
C ARG A 309 -23.08 -12.55 30.93
N MET A 310 -23.07 -12.03 29.70
CA MET A 310 -24.04 -12.37 28.63
C MET A 310 -23.48 -13.35 27.61
N GLU A 311 -22.36 -14.02 27.90
CA GLU A 311 -21.82 -15.05 27.03
C GLU A 311 -22.84 -16.17 26.77
N LEU A 312 -22.91 -16.57 25.51
CA LEU A 312 -23.90 -17.55 25.03
C LEU A 312 -23.42 -19.01 25.15
N GLY A 313 -22.23 -19.22 25.75
CA GLY A 313 -21.63 -20.54 25.88
C GLY A 313 -21.36 -21.21 24.53
N ASN A 314 -21.76 -22.48 24.42
CA ASN A 314 -21.47 -23.31 23.25
C ASN A 314 -22.47 -23.11 22.11
N TRP A 315 -22.95 -21.86 21.88
CA TRP A 315 -24.01 -21.56 20.92
C TRP A 315 -23.70 -21.92 19.47
N THR A 316 -22.43 -22.13 19.12
CA THR A 316 -21.97 -22.54 17.79
C THR A 316 -21.78 -24.06 17.64
N GLN A 317 -22.12 -24.85 18.70
CA GLN A 317 -22.06 -26.29 18.69
C GLN A 317 -23.44 -26.90 18.37
N PRO A 318 -23.51 -28.14 17.85
CA PRO A 318 -24.74 -28.89 17.73
C PRO A 318 -25.37 -29.16 19.09
N GLY A 319 -26.72 -29.19 19.14
CA GLY A 319 -27.46 -29.49 20.34
C GLY A 319 -27.60 -28.35 21.34
N TYR A 320 -27.25 -27.15 20.97
CA TYR A 320 -27.49 -25.96 21.79
C TYR A 320 -28.96 -25.58 21.86
N ASP A 321 -29.47 -25.33 23.08
CA ASP A 321 -30.87 -24.87 23.24
C ASP A 321 -31.05 -23.41 22.80
N ASP A 322 -31.50 -23.24 21.60
CA ASP A 322 -31.88 -21.93 21.02
C ASP A 322 -33.39 -21.67 21.03
N SER A 323 -34.15 -22.42 21.82
CA SER A 323 -35.62 -22.31 21.87
C SER A 323 -36.12 -20.91 22.24
N LYS A 324 -35.33 -20.15 23.01
CA LYS A 324 -35.61 -18.76 23.40
C LYS A 324 -35.17 -17.71 22.38
N TRP A 325 -34.44 -18.13 21.35
CA TRP A 325 -34.01 -17.21 20.31
C TRP A 325 -35.17 -16.90 19.36
N LEU A 326 -35.16 -15.69 18.78
CA LEU A 326 -36.08 -15.29 17.74
C LEU A 326 -35.84 -16.14 16.47
N LYS A 327 -36.87 -16.26 15.64
CA LYS A 327 -36.68 -16.69 14.26
C LYS A 327 -36.08 -15.54 13.45
N ALA A 328 -35.06 -15.81 12.66
CA ALA A 328 -34.55 -14.84 11.72
C ALA A 328 -35.67 -14.45 10.74
N GLN A 329 -35.68 -13.18 10.37
CA GLN A 329 -36.61 -12.65 9.39
C GLN A 329 -35.92 -12.52 8.03
N ARG A 330 -36.72 -12.69 6.98
CA ARG A 330 -36.30 -12.19 5.67
C ARG A 330 -36.29 -10.66 5.72
N VAL A 331 -35.16 -10.07 5.42
CA VAL A 331 -34.92 -8.62 5.52
C VAL A 331 -34.84 -7.95 4.17
N SER A 332 -34.85 -6.62 4.17
CA SER A 332 -34.67 -5.79 2.99
C SER A 332 -33.37 -6.14 2.26
N LEU A 333 -33.40 -6.10 0.93
CA LEU A 333 -32.23 -6.34 0.10
C LEU A 333 -31.25 -5.15 0.17
N PRO A 334 -29.95 -5.37 0.29
CA PRO A 334 -28.99 -4.39 -0.18
C PRO A 334 -29.17 -4.29 -1.70
N TYR A 335 -29.12 -3.09 -2.24
CA TYR A 335 -29.35 -2.91 -3.69
C TYR A 335 -28.17 -3.36 -4.55
N GLY A 336 -26.99 -3.54 -3.93
CA GLY A 336 -25.76 -3.92 -4.63
C GLY A 336 -25.74 -5.37 -5.11
N THR A 337 -25.04 -5.60 -6.21
CA THR A 337 -24.76 -6.94 -6.76
C THR A 337 -23.72 -7.66 -5.92
N LEU A 338 -23.97 -8.94 -5.60
CA LEU A 338 -23.00 -9.79 -4.92
C LEU A 338 -21.81 -10.11 -5.84
N ARG A 339 -20.61 -9.83 -5.37
CA ARG A 339 -19.33 -10.08 -6.05
C ARG A 339 -18.37 -10.84 -5.14
N GLY A 340 -17.58 -11.72 -5.75
CA GLY A 340 -16.46 -12.36 -5.05
C GLY A 340 -15.44 -11.31 -4.60
N ASN A 341 -15.01 -11.40 -3.35
CA ASN A 341 -13.94 -10.53 -2.87
C ASN A 341 -12.60 -10.96 -3.47
N THR A 342 -12.01 -10.12 -4.31
CA THR A 342 -10.69 -10.32 -4.93
C THR A 342 -9.59 -9.45 -4.31
N ALA A 343 -9.96 -8.49 -3.45
CA ALA A 343 -9.01 -7.75 -2.63
C ALA A 343 -8.63 -8.55 -1.38
N PRO A 344 -7.44 -8.35 -0.81
CA PRO A 344 -7.05 -8.98 0.44
C PRO A 344 -8.02 -8.62 1.58
N ASN A 345 -8.31 -9.61 2.44
CA ASN A 345 -9.05 -9.34 3.68
C ASN A 345 -8.11 -8.76 4.74
N MET A 346 -8.65 -7.99 5.66
CA MET A 346 -7.92 -7.57 6.86
C MET A 346 -7.63 -8.76 7.77
N LYS A 347 -6.45 -8.75 8.37
CA LYS A 347 -6.00 -9.74 9.38
C LYS A 347 -5.23 -9.06 10.49
N VAL A 348 -5.01 -9.79 11.58
CA VAL A 348 -3.97 -9.45 12.55
C VAL A 348 -2.63 -9.81 11.92
N MET A 349 -1.89 -8.82 11.45
CA MET A 349 -0.67 -9.02 10.68
C MET A 349 0.60 -9.02 11.53
N LYS A 350 0.61 -8.25 12.61
CA LYS A 350 1.73 -8.13 13.55
C LYS A 350 1.24 -8.01 14.98
N THR A 351 2.15 -8.26 15.92
CA THR A 351 1.89 -8.02 17.35
C THR A 351 3.04 -7.22 17.95
N LEU A 352 2.72 -6.28 18.84
CA LEU A 352 3.70 -5.50 19.59
C LEU A 352 3.46 -5.66 21.09
N LYS A 353 4.56 -5.72 21.84
CA LYS A 353 4.55 -5.68 23.32
C LYS A 353 4.68 -4.25 23.80
N PRO A 354 4.21 -3.93 25.01
CA PRO A 354 4.49 -2.63 25.64
C PRO A 354 5.99 -2.30 25.66
N ALA A 355 6.35 -1.13 25.15
CA ALA A 355 7.72 -0.58 25.26
C ALA A 355 7.88 0.12 26.60
N VAL A 356 6.82 0.80 27.10
CA VAL A 356 6.77 1.43 28.41
C VAL A 356 5.45 1.06 29.09
N PHE A 357 5.52 0.71 30.37
CA PHE A 357 4.37 0.41 31.20
C PHE A 357 4.52 1.15 32.53
N LYS A 358 3.57 2.02 32.84
CA LYS A 358 3.57 2.83 34.07
C LYS A 358 2.22 2.80 34.75
N GLN A 359 2.22 2.74 36.09
CA GLN A 359 1.01 2.81 36.89
C GLN A 359 0.91 4.17 37.59
N TYR A 360 -0.27 4.75 37.52
CA TYR A 360 -0.64 6.01 38.17
C TYR A 360 -1.92 5.80 38.96
N GLY A 361 -1.78 5.45 40.27
CA GLY A 361 -2.94 5.13 41.10
C GLY A 361 -3.64 3.87 40.62
N ASP A 362 -4.89 4.00 40.21
CA ASP A 362 -5.75 2.92 39.71
C ASP A 362 -5.78 2.79 38.18
N ARG A 363 -4.97 3.57 37.48
CA ARG A 363 -4.85 3.53 36.03
C ARG A 363 -3.44 3.17 35.57
N TYR A 364 -3.35 2.58 34.40
CA TYR A 364 -2.12 2.16 33.76
C TYR A 364 -1.98 2.88 32.43
N MET A 365 -0.78 3.43 32.19
CA MET A 365 -0.39 4.09 30.93
C MET A 365 0.63 3.21 30.22
N ILE A 366 0.33 2.88 28.98
CA ILE A 366 1.11 1.98 28.14
C ILE A 366 1.53 2.72 26.87
N ASP A 367 2.82 2.67 26.55
CA ASP A 367 3.37 3.08 25.26
C ASP A 367 3.85 1.83 24.52
N PHE A 368 3.34 1.59 23.34
CA PHE A 368 3.78 0.49 22.48
C PHE A 368 4.99 0.88 21.61
N GLY A 369 5.46 2.14 21.68
CA GLY A 369 6.62 2.63 20.95
C GLY A 369 6.40 2.84 19.46
N GLN A 370 5.18 2.60 18.96
CA GLN A 370 4.83 2.70 17.56
C GLN A 370 3.36 3.12 17.37
N ASN A 371 3.12 4.13 16.56
CA ASN A 371 1.76 4.47 16.12
C ASN A 371 1.29 3.45 15.05
N MET A 372 0.13 2.87 15.28
CA MET A 372 -0.41 1.76 14.49
C MET A 372 -1.94 1.78 14.45
N ALA A 373 -2.53 0.93 13.63
CA ALA A 373 -3.96 0.66 13.63
C ALA A 373 -4.26 -0.79 14.05
N GLY A 374 -5.21 -0.97 14.97
CA GLY A 374 -5.58 -2.27 15.51
C GLY A 374 -6.29 -2.16 16.86
N TRP A 375 -5.98 -3.06 17.75
CA TRP A 375 -6.52 -3.10 19.11
C TRP A 375 -5.53 -3.74 20.09
N VAL A 376 -5.86 -3.66 21.38
CA VAL A 376 -5.12 -4.36 22.41
C VAL A 376 -5.84 -5.67 22.78
N ARG A 377 -5.10 -6.76 22.77
CA ARG A 377 -5.52 -8.00 23.40
C ARG A 377 -5.03 -8.03 24.84
N ILE A 378 -5.96 -8.20 25.77
CA ILE A 378 -5.70 -8.27 27.21
C ILE A 378 -5.91 -9.70 27.73
N ASN A 379 -5.02 -10.15 28.62
CA ASN A 379 -5.19 -11.38 29.38
C ASN A 379 -5.67 -11.07 30.80
N ILE A 380 -6.86 -11.53 31.15
CA ILE A 380 -7.52 -11.25 32.42
C ILE A 380 -7.36 -12.48 33.32
N ALA A 381 -6.46 -12.41 34.29
CA ALA A 381 -6.17 -13.53 35.18
C ALA A 381 -7.36 -13.83 36.11
N LYS A 382 -7.89 -12.82 36.80
CA LYS A 382 -9.09 -12.90 37.67
C LYS A 382 -9.72 -11.51 37.78
N ALA A 383 -11.05 -11.47 37.85
CA ALA A 383 -11.80 -10.27 38.15
C ALA A 383 -13.08 -10.62 38.93
N ALA A 384 -13.73 -9.64 39.54
CA ALA A 384 -15.04 -9.84 40.15
C ALA A 384 -16.16 -9.62 39.11
N ALA A 385 -17.27 -10.28 39.28
CA ALA A 385 -18.42 -10.09 38.39
C ALA A 385 -18.92 -8.63 38.45
N GLY A 386 -18.99 -8.00 37.28
CA GLY A 386 -19.39 -6.61 37.14
C GLY A 386 -18.22 -5.63 37.12
N ASP A 387 -17.00 -6.05 37.48
CA ASP A 387 -15.83 -5.20 37.24
C ASP A 387 -15.76 -4.85 35.76
N THR A 388 -15.48 -3.59 35.46
CA THR A 388 -15.45 -3.10 34.08
C THR A 388 -14.04 -2.61 33.76
N ILE A 389 -13.39 -3.36 32.87
CA ILE A 389 -12.08 -2.99 32.32
C ILE A 389 -12.33 -2.01 31.17
N CYS A 390 -11.72 -0.84 31.25
CA CYS A 390 -11.79 0.18 30.21
C CYS A 390 -10.42 0.30 29.56
N ILE A 391 -10.35 0.19 28.23
CA ILE A 391 -9.15 0.33 27.41
C ILE A 391 -9.39 1.50 26.47
N ARG A 392 -8.68 2.60 26.69
CA ARG A 392 -8.77 3.83 25.90
C ARG A 392 -7.51 4.05 25.09
N TYR A 393 -7.66 4.48 23.86
CA TYR A 393 -6.59 4.56 22.87
C TYR A 393 -6.33 5.99 22.43
N ALA A 394 -5.08 6.36 22.19
CA ALA A 394 -4.69 7.64 21.60
C ALA A 394 -3.35 7.56 20.87
N GLU A 395 -3.15 8.46 19.92
CA GLU A 395 -1.87 8.63 19.22
C GLU A 395 -0.85 9.44 20.03
N ARG A 396 -1.30 10.18 21.03
CA ARG A 396 -0.51 11.21 21.76
C ARG A 396 -0.75 11.14 23.26
N ILE A 397 0.21 11.70 23.97
CA ILE A 397 0.14 11.92 25.42
C ILE A 397 0.36 13.39 25.77
N LYS A 398 -0.06 13.78 26.94
CA LYS A 398 0.16 15.11 27.53
C LYS A 398 0.55 14.97 29.00
N ASN A 399 0.85 16.13 29.66
CA ASN A 399 1.20 16.19 31.08
C ASN A 399 2.31 15.18 31.44
N ASP A 400 3.45 15.28 30.75
CA ASP A 400 4.64 14.43 30.96
C ASP A 400 4.35 12.91 30.86
N GLY A 401 3.35 12.54 30.04
CA GLY A 401 2.98 11.15 29.80
C GLY A 401 2.03 10.56 30.83
N THR A 402 1.42 11.38 31.68
CA THR A 402 0.46 10.93 32.68
C THR A 402 -0.97 10.86 32.17
N GLU A 403 -1.26 11.47 31.02
CA GLU A 403 -2.60 11.50 30.42
C GLU A 403 -2.55 11.27 28.91
N LEU A 404 -3.60 10.62 28.36
CA LEU A 404 -3.82 10.58 26.93
C LEU A 404 -4.21 11.95 26.40
N ASP A 405 -3.64 12.34 25.27
CA ASP A 405 -4.11 13.48 24.50
C ASP A 405 -5.08 12.95 23.42
N VAL A 406 -6.36 13.19 23.65
CA VAL A 406 -7.46 12.69 22.83
C VAL A 406 -8.08 13.74 21.92
N GLU A 407 -7.50 14.93 21.86
CA GLU A 407 -8.06 16.05 21.12
C GLU A 407 -8.18 15.76 19.62
N ASN A 408 -7.19 15.09 19.05
CA ASN A 408 -7.20 14.72 17.62
C ASN A 408 -8.09 13.51 17.27
N LEU A 409 -8.73 12.88 18.25
CA LEU A 409 -9.78 11.90 18.02
C LEU A 409 -11.11 12.55 17.61
N ARG A 410 -11.22 13.85 17.84
CA ARG A 410 -12.45 14.63 17.60
C ARG A 410 -13.62 14.06 18.40
N HIS A 411 -14.65 13.53 17.72
CA HIS A 411 -15.82 12.93 18.35
C HIS A 411 -15.73 11.41 18.55
N SER A 412 -14.65 10.76 18.05
CA SER A 412 -14.42 9.34 18.28
C SER A 412 -14.07 9.08 19.74
N GLN A 413 -14.76 8.15 20.39
CA GLN A 413 -14.52 7.81 21.80
C GLN A 413 -13.27 6.91 21.94
N SER A 414 -12.97 6.12 20.92
CA SER A 414 -11.78 5.26 20.85
C SER A 414 -11.53 4.46 22.13
N THR A 415 -12.58 3.76 22.61
CA THR A 415 -12.57 3.09 23.92
C THR A 415 -13.30 1.76 23.86
N ASP A 416 -12.64 0.69 24.31
CA ASP A 416 -13.23 -0.64 24.48
C ASP A 416 -13.52 -0.93 25.97
N TYR A 417 -14.62 -1.63 26.24
CA TYR A 417 -15.03 -2.02 27.57
C TYR A 417 -15.24 -3.52 27.65
N TYR A 418 -14.68 -4.15 28.68
CA TYR A 418 -14.95 -5.54 29.06
C TYR A 418 -15.56 -5.60 30.44
N ILE A 419 -16.81 -6.06 30.55
CA ILE A 419 -17.51 -6.25 31.80
C ILE A 419 -17.34 -7.70 32.22
N CYS A 420 -16.65 -7.92 33.33
CA CYS A 420 -16.24 -9.24 33.83
C CYS A 420 -17.43 -10.04 34.35
N ASN A 421 -17.39 -11.38 34.19
CA ASN A 421 -18.39 -12.29 34.70
C ASN A 421 -18.00 -12.95 36.06
N GLY A 422 -16.79 -12.69 36.55
CA GLY A 422 -16.27 -13.25 37.79
C GLY A 422 -15.74 -14.69 37.66
N LYS A 423 -15.64 -15.20 36.42
CA LYS A 423 -15.13 -16.56 36.11
C LYS A 423 -13.86 -16.48 35.27
N GLU A 424 -13.30 -15.29 35.06
CA GLU A 424 -12.08 -15.10 34.34
C GLU A 424 -10.95 -15.93 34.98
N ASN A 425 -10.24 -16.66 34.14
CA ASN A 425 -9.10 -17.48 34.52
C ASN A 425 -8.10 -17.48 33.34
N ASN A 426 -7.24 -16.45 33.28
CA ASN A 426 -6.39 -16.15 32.17
C ASN A 426 -7.19 -16.03 30.84
N THR A 427 -8.32 -15.33 30.93
CA THR A 427 -9.22 -15.11 29.81
C THR A 427 -8.60 -14.08 28.88
N SER A 428 -8.34 -14.47 27.63
CA SER A 428 -7.85 -13.58 26.58
C SER A 428 -9.02 -12.93 25.86
N TRP A 429 -8.98 -11.60 25.77
CA TRP A 429 -10.02 -10.82 25.08
C TRP A 429 -9.42 -9.68 24.26
N SER A 430 -10.05 -9.38 23.12
CA SER A 430 -9.90 -8.16 22.32
C SER A 430 -11.23 -7.80 21.67
N SER A 431 -11.40 -6.53 21.26
CA SER A 431 -12.57 -6.12 20.48
C SER A 431 -12.61 -6.84 19.13
N ARG A 432 -13.83 -6.99 18.56
CA ARG A 432 -14.05 -7.83 17.38
C ARG A 432 -14.50 -7.05 16.16
N PHE A 433 -15.28 -5.98 16.37
CA PHE A 433 -15.92 -5.21 15.30
C PHE A 433 -15.59 -3.72 15.38
N SER A 434 -14.41 -3.40 15.94
CA SER A 434 -13.85 -2.07 16.04
C SER A 434 -12.34 -2.12 15.83
N TYR A 435 -11.73 -1.00 15.45
CA TYR A 435 -10.28 -0.82 15.49
C TYR A 435 -9.95 0.62 15.87
N HIS A 436 -8.72 0.85 16.30
CA HIS A 436 -8.24 2.15 16.77
C HIS A 436 -6.91 2.49 16.12
N GLY A 437 -6.66 3.78 15.92
CA GLY A 437 -5.31 4.30 15.60
C GLY A 437 -4.66 4.78 16.90
N PHE A 438 -3.50 4.24 17.27
CA PHE A 438 -2.91 4.51 18.56
C PHE A 438 -1.41 4.18 18.64
N GLN A 439 -0.73 4.83 19.55
CA GLN A 439 0.55 4.43 20.11
C GLN A 439 0.43 4.19 21.61
N TYR A 440 -0.45 4.95 22.27
CA TYR A 440 -0.63 4.97 23.72
C TYR A 440 -1.99 4.42 24.10
N VAL A 441 -2.02 3.72 25.23
CA VAL A 441 -3.23 3.12 25.80
C VAL A 441 -3.31 3.41 27.28
N GLU A 442 -4.50 3.79 27.74
CA GLU A 442 -4.84 3.85 29.15
C GLU A 442 -5.75 2.68 29.52
N VAL A 443 -5.40 1.94 30.56
CA VAL A 443 -6.25 0.87 31.10
C VAL A 443 -6.68 1.24 32.51
N THR A 444 -8.00 1.16 32.77
CA THR A 444 -8.59 1.37 34.08
C THR A 444 -9.55 0.24 34.45
N GLY A 445 -9.94 0.16 35.71
CA GLY A 445 -10.93 -0.83 36.19
C GLY A 445 -10.39 -2.26 36.35
N TYR A 446 -9.09 -2.50 36.16
CA TYR A 446 -8.46 -3.79 36.39
C TYR A 446 -7.27 -3.67 37.33
N LYS A 447 -7.29 -4.41 38.43
CA LYS A 447 -6.21 -4.41 39.42
C LYS A 447 -5.11 -5.41 39.04
N ASN A 448 -3.87 -5.10 39.40
CA ASN A 448 -2.71 -5.95 39.17
C ASN A 448 -2.41 -6.28 37.70
N LEU A 449 -2.77 -5.39 36.78
CA LEU A 449 -2.38 -5.48 35.37
C LEU A 449 -0.85 -5.46 35.27
N LYS A 450 -0.31 -6.31 34.39
CA LYS A 450 1.12 -6.37 34.09
C LYS A 450 1.35 -6.11 32.61
N ALA A 451 2.57 -5.74 32.26
CA ALA A 451 2.94 -5.51 30.87
C ALA A 451 2.75 -6.76 29.99
N GLU A 452 3.05 -7.93 30.54
CA GLU A 452 2.88 -9.22 29.82
C GLU A 452 1.44 -9.61 29.56
N ASP A 453 0.46 -9.00 30.24
CA ASP A 453 -0.97 -9.25 30.01
C ASP A 453 -1.48 -8.52 28.77
N LEU A 454 -0.68 -7.65 28.16
CA LEU A 454 -1.07 -6.81 27.05
C LEU A 454 -0.26 -7.10 25.78
N VAL A 455 -0.95 -7.18 24.67
CA VAL A 455 -0.36 -7.26 23.33
C VAL A 455 -1.18 -6.39 22.39
N ALA A 456 -0.53 -5.44 21.70
CA ALA A 456 -1.16 -4.75 20.60
C ALA A 456 -1.19 -5.65 19.37
N GLU A 457 -2.35 -5.83 18.77
CA GLU A 457 -2.59 -6.56 17.53
C GLU A 457 -2.79 -5.56 16.39
N VAL A 458 -1.84 -5.56 15.45
CA VAL A 458 -1.81 -4.64 14.31
C VAL A 458 -2.64 -5.22 13.18
N VAL A 459 -3.64 -4.46 12.73
CA VAL A 459 -4.64 -4.91 11.76
C VAL A 459 -4.54 -4.10 10.48
N TYR A 460 -4.33 -4.78 9.36
CA TYR A 460 -4.40 -4.21 8.00
C TYR A 460 -4.66 -5.33 6.99
N ASP A 461 -4.86 -4.94 5.71
CA ASP A 461 -5.11 -5.88 4.62
C ASP A 461 -3.95 -6.89 4.50
N ASP A 462 -4.26 -8.16 4.26
CA ASP A 462 -3.29 -9.25 4.08
C ASP A 462 -2.47 -9.05 2.79
N LEU A 463 -1.64 -8.03 2.82
CA LEU A 463 -0.75 -7.65 1.73
C LEU A 463 0.66 -8.19 1.97
N GLU A 464 1.22 -8.84 0.95
CA GLU A 464 2.62 -9.24 0.97
C GLU A 464 3.52 -8.00 0.93
N ASP A 465 4.56 -7.99 1.76
CA ASP A 465 5.64 -7.00 1.64
C ASP A 465 6.30 -7.16 0.26
N ASN A 466 6.37 -6.08 -0.52
CA ASN A 466 6.77 -6.12 -1.93
C ASN A 466 8.18 -5.62 -2.20
N GLY A 467 8.79 -4.91 -1.25
CA GLY A 467 10.16 -4.42 -1.41
C GLY A 467 10.79 -3.94 -0.12
N THR A 468 12.09 -3.68 -0.22
CA THR A 468 12.90 -3.13 0.89
C THR A 468 13.78 -2.00 0.37
N PHE A 469 14.06 -1.04 1.23
CA PHE A 469 14.96 0.08 0.95
C PHE A 469 15.80 0.42 2.17
N GLU A 470 17.08 0.62 1.96
CA GLU A 470 18.05 1.12 2.94
C GLU A 470 19.10 1.97 2.21
N CYS A 471 19.52 3.07 2.81
CA CYS A 471 20.58 3.91 2.28
C CYS A 471 21.53 4.42 3.37
N SER A 472 22.58 5.13 2.99
CA SER A 472 23.56 5.67 3.92
C SER A 472 23.07 6.85 4.79
N ASN A 473 21.80 7.25 4.66
CA ASN A 473 21.22 8.34 5.45
C ASN A 473 20.16 7.82 6.44
N ASP A 474 20.40 8.01 7.73
CA ASP A 474 19.52 7.49 8.78
C ASP A 474 18.12 8.14 8.81
N ILE A 475 18.03 9.43 8.47
CA ILE A 475 16.73 10.12 8.40
C ILE A 475 15.86 9.49 7.31
N MET A 476 16.41 9.31 6.12
CA MET A 476 15.69 8.68 5.02
C MET A 476 15.25 7.25 5.36
N ASN A 477 16.10 6.46 6.04
CA ASN A 477 15.76 5.12 6.52
C ASN A 477 14.62 5.16 7.57
N ARG A 478 14.63 6.17 8.45
CA ARG A 478 13.53 6.39 9.42
C ARG A 478 12.24 6.79 8.73
N VAL A 479 12.31 7.70 7.75
CA VAL A 479 11.15 8.11 6.93
C VAL A 479 10.55 6.91 6.20
N TYR A 480 11.37 6.06 5.62
CA TYR A 480 10.91 4.81 4.98
C TYR A 480 10.12 3.93 5.94
N ARG A 481 10.62 3.71 7.16
CA ARG A 481 9.92 2.94 8.19
C ARG A 481 8.61 3.61 8.63
N ASN A 482 8.63 4.92 8.87
CA ASN A 482 7.44 5.67 9.24
C ASN A 482 6.36 5.64 8.14
N ALA A 483 6.79 5.71 6.87
CA ALA A 483 5.90 5.57 5.73
C ALA A 483 5.26 4.18 5.66
N TRP A 484 6.04 3.11 5.91
CA TRP A 484 5.49 1.75 5.97
C TRP A 484 4.37 1.64 7.01
N TRP A 485 4.57 2.20 8.22
CA TRP A 485 3.56 2.22 9.27
C TRP A 485 2.34 3.07 8.91
N GLY A 486 2.53 4.23 8.30
CA GLY A 486 1.44 5.08 7.83
C GLY A 486 0.59 4.38 6.78
N ILE A 487 1.22 3.79 5.78
CA ILE A 487 0.54 3.09 4.68
C ILE A 487 -0.20 1.85 5.20
N SER A 488 0.48 0.95 5.94
CA SER A 488 -0.15 -0.27 6.47
C SER A 488 -1.33 0.03 7.40
N SER A 489 -1.21 1.05 8.24
CA SER A 489 -2.27 1.46 9.16
C SER A 489 -3.54 1.92 8.43
N ASN A 490 -3.41 2.41 7.20
CA ASN A 490 -4.50 2.98 6.42
C ASN A 490 -5.06 2.05 5.33
N TYR A 491 -4.57 0.82 5.22
CA TYR A 491 -5.18 -0.22 4.39
C TYR A 491 -6.24 -1.00 5.18
N LYS A 492 -7.51 -0.74 4.87
CA LYS A 492 -8.70 -1.31 5.55
C LYS A 492 -9.75 -1.82 4.55
N GLY A 493 -9.32 -2.61 3.57
CA GLY A 493 -10.14 -3.05 2.44
C GLY A 493 -10.38 -1.97 1.39
N VAL A 494 -10.02 -0.75 1.70
CA VAL A 494 -9.84 0.43 0.84
C VAL A 494 -8.74 1.28 1.45
N PRO A 495 -8.02 2.08 0.65
CA PRO A 495 -7.07 3.06 1.19
C PRO A 495 -7.81 4.16 1.96
N LEU A 496 -7.39 4.46 3.19
CA LEU A 496 -7.98 5.48 4.06
C LEU A 496 -6.98 6.62 4.34
N ASP A 497 -7.51 7.76 4.74
CA ASP A 497 -6.74 8.95 5.16
C ASP A 497 -6.04 8.74 6.52
N CYS A 498 -6.76 8.30 7.52
CA CYS A 498 -6.29 8.20 8.89
C CYS A 498 -7.02 7.09 9.67
N PRO A 499 -6.40 6.50 10.74
CA PRO A 499 -7.01 5.40 11.45
C PRO A 499 -7.67 5.75 12.80
N GLN A 500 -7.48 6.97 13.36
CA GLN A 500 -7.74 7.23 14.78
C GLN A 500 -9.04 7.98 15.09
N ARG A 501 -9.43 8.92 14.22
CA ARG A 501 -10.53 9.87 14.50
C ARG A 501 -11.84 9.45 13.82
N ASP A 502 -12.87 10.26 13.96
CA ASP A 502 -14.17 10.04 13.36
C ASP A 502 -14.26 10.41 11.85
N GLU A 503 -13.16 10.38 11.14
CA GLU A 503 -13.06 10.55 9.69
C GLU A 503 -12.87 9.19 8.99
N ARG A 504 -11.66 8.66 8.91
CA ARG A 504 -11.33 7.33 8.35
C ARG A 504 -11.98 7.11 6.99
N GLN A 505 -11.74 8.05 6.05
CA GLN A 505 -12.40 8.06 4.75
C GLN A 505 -11.41 7.76 3.63
N PRO A 506 -11.88 7.12 2.56
CA PRO A 506 -11.05 6.86 1.39
C PRO A 506 -11.01 8.09 0.46
N TRP A 507 -10.34 9.15 0.92
CA TRP A 507 -10.09 10.35 0.14
C TRP A 507 -9.21 10.05 -1.06
N LEU A 508 -9.62 10.50 -2.26
CA LEU A 508 -8.88 10.21 -3.49
C LEU A 508 -7.51 10.89 -3.49
N GLY A 509 -7.44 12.15 -3.05
CA GLY A 509 -6.21 12.95 -3.08
C GLY A 509 -5.10 12.46 -2.18
N ASP A 510 -5.45 11.80 -1.07
CA ASP A 510 -4.48 11.40 -0.05
C ASP A 510 -3.51 10.32 -0.53
N HIS A 511 -3.96 9.45 -1.42
CA HIS A 511 -3.13 8.41 -2.01
C HIS A 511 -2.56 8.75 -3.39
N ALA A 512 -3.29 9.48 -4.22
CA ALA A 512 -2.87 10.03 -5.53
C ALA A 512 -1.56 9.44 -6.11
N MET A 513 -0.52 10.25 -6.25
CA MET A 513 0.79 9.79 -6.73
C MET A 513 1.56 8.92 -5.73
N GLY A 514 1.20 8.95 -4.46
CA GLY A 514 1.76 8.09 -3.42
C GLY A 514 1.55 6.59 -3.72
N THR A 515 0.50 6.23 -4.46
CA THR A 515 0.19 4.85 -4.88
C THR A 515 1.36 4.16 -5.58
N TRP A 516 2.15 4.90 -6.34
CA TRP A 516 3.35 4.39 -7.00
C TRP A 516 4.42 3.95 -5.99
N GLY A 517 4.67 4.75 -4.97
CA GLY A 517 5.59 4.43 -3.88
C GLY A 517 5.08 3.26 -3.03
N GLU A 518 3.79 3.26 -2.74
CA GLU A 518 3.13 2.19 -2.00
C GLU A 518 3.22 0.83 -2.69
N SER A 519 3.13 0.79 -4.03
CA SER A 519 3.24 -0.44 -4.82
C SER A 519 4.62 -1.10 -4.76
N PHE A 520 5.67 -0.33 -4.44
CA PHE A 520 6.99 -0.90 -4.14
C PHE A 520 7.05 -1.54 -2.76
N MET A 521 6.25 -1.07 -1.81
CA MET A 521 6.26 -1.56 -0.44
C MET A 521 5.29 -2.73 -0.22
N PHE A 522 4.14 -2.74 -0.93
CA PHE A 522 3.06 -3.72 -0.78
C PHE A 522 2.60 -4.25 -2.13
N ASN A 523 2.25 -5.53 -2.17
CA ASN A 523 1.60 -6.15 -3.34
C ASN A 523 0.12 -5.74 -3.37
N ASN A 524 -0.15 -4.49 -3.71
CA ASN A 524 -1.44 -3.82 -3.60
C ASN A 524 -2.26 -3.75 -4.90
N GLY A 525 -1.83 -4.43 -5.96
CA GLY A 525 -2.45 -4.34 -7.28
C GLY A 525 -3.95 -4.67 -7.28
N ASN A 526 -4.38 -5.71 -6.55
CA ASN A 526 -5.79 -6.08 -6.44
C ASN A 526 -6.60 -5.06 -5.60
N THR A 527 -6.02 -4.49 -4.55
CA THR A 527 -6.66 -3.43 -3.75
C THR A 527 -6.97 -2.21 -4.60
N TYR A 528 -6.01 -1.75 -5.39
CA TYR A 528 -6.19 -0.58 -6.26
C TYR A 528 -7.07 -0.88 -7.49
N ALA A 529 -7.03 -2.09 -8.03
CA ALA A 529 -7.95 -2.51 -9.08
C ALA A 529 -9.41 -2.50 -8.59
N LYS A 530 -9.67 -2.99 -7.37
CA LYS A 530 -10.98 -2.91 -6.73
C LYS A 530 -11.38 -1.46 -6.47
N TRP A 531 -10.47 -0.62 -5.99
CA TRP A 531 -10.76 0.78 -5.71
C TRP A 531 -11.10 1.57 -6.98
N ALA A 532 -10.44 1.29 -8.11
CA ALA A 532 -10.81 1.86 -9.41
C ALA A 532 -12.25 1.49 -9.82
N ASP A 533 -12.66 0.25 -9.57
CA ASP A 533 -14.05 -0.19 -9.80
C ASP A 533 -15.05 0.54 -8.87
N ASP A 534 -14.71 0.75 -7.59
CA ASP A 534 -15.52 1.54 -6.66
C ASP A 534 -15.72 2.99 -7.15
N ILE A 535 -14.65 3.62 -7.69
CA ILE A 535 -14.74 5.00 -8.23
C ILE A 535 -15.68 5.05 -9.43
N ARG A 536 -15.55 4.10 -10.38
CA ARG A 536 -16.47 3.99 -11.51
C ARG A 536 -17.92 3.84 -11.06
N GLU A 537 -18.17 2.97 -10.08
CA GLU A 537 -19.51 2.69 -9.57
C GLU A 537 -20.15 3.88 -8.85
N ALA A 538 -19.34 4.75 -8.26
CA ALA A 538 -19.78 5.96 -7.59
C ALA A 538 -20.02 7.15 -8.55
N GLN A 539 -19.63 7.04 -9.84
CA GLN A 539 -19.77 8.10 -10.82
C GLN A 539 -21.24 8.48 -11.05
N ARG A 540 -21.54 9.78 -11.04
CA ARG A 540 -22.88 10.32 -11.34
C ARG A 540 -23.18 10.32 -12.85
N GLU A 541 -24.45 10.54 -13.19
CA GLU A 541 -24.90 10.60 -14.59
C GLU A 541 -24.29 11.77 -15.35
N ASP A 542 -24.01 12.90 -14.69
CA ASP A 542 -23.32 14.06 -15.28
C ASP A 542 -21.81 13.82 -15.53
N GLY A 543 -21.26 12.73 -15.01
CA GLY A 543 -19.85 12.38 -15.14
C GLY A 543 -19.00 12.71 -13.92
N CYS A 544 -19.53 13.47 -12.96
CA CYS A 544 -18.81 13.79 -11.74
C CYS A 544 -18.47 12.54 -10.93
N ILE A 545 -17.27 12.44 -10.39
CA ILE A 545 -16.82 11.40 -9.45
C ILE A 545 -16.65 12.00 -8.06
N PRO A 546 -16.84 11.22 -6.98
CA PRO A 546 -16.74 11.77 -5.63
C PRO A 546 -15.29 12.03 -5.22
N ASP A 547 -15.11 12.93 -4.27
CA ASP A 547 -13.77 13.19 -3.68
C ASP A 547 -13.34 12.07 -2.71
N ILE A 548 -14.31 11.30 -2.23
CA ILE A 548 -14.17 10.14 -1.31
C ILE A 548 -14.82 8.93 -1.96
N CYS A 549 -14.16 7.82 -2.06
CA CYS A 549 -14.70 6.62 -2.70
C CYS A 549 -14.33 5.31 -1.98
N PRO A 550 -15.29 4.44 -1.60
CA PRO A 550 -16.74 4.57 -1.79
C PRO A 550 -17.35 5.84 -1.22
N ALA A 551 -18.39 6.37 -1.87
CA ALA A 551 -18.98 7.65 -1.54
C ALA A 551 -19.84 7.59 -0.25
N TYR A 552 -19.20 7.26 0.89
CA TYR A 552 -19.86 7.28 2.19
C TYR A 552 -20.26 8.69 2.61
N TYR A 553 -19.47 9.69 2.23
CA TYR A 553 -19.92 11.07 2.19
C TYR A 553 -20.46 11.37 0.81
N ASN A 554 -21.59 12.01 0.72
CA ASN A 554 -22.12 12.50 -0.55
C ASN A 554 -21.39 13.81 -0.93
N TYR A 555 -20.08 13.66 -1.27
CA TYR A 555 -19.17 14.76 -1.47
C TYR A 555 -18.62 14.72 -2.90
N TYR A 556 -19.20 15.56 -3.75
CA TYR A 556 -18.91 15.66 -5.18
C TYR A 556 -18.65 17.12 -5.51
N THR A 557 -17.40 17.53 -5.57
CA THR A 557 -17.03 18.92 -5.76
C THR A 557 -16.60 19.26 -7.19
N SER A 558 -16.57 18.28 -8.09
CA SER A 558 -16.05 18.40 -9.45
C SER A 558 -14.59 18.86 -9.48
N GLU A 559 -13.81 18.35 -8.57
CA GLU A 559 -12.43 18.70 -8.34
C GLU A 559 -11.51 17.92 -9.31
N MET A 560 -10.48 18.59 -9.87
CA MET A 560 -9.62 17.97 -10.87
C MET A 560 -8.52 17.10 -10.26
N THR A 561 -7.87 17.56 -9.19
CA THR A 561 -6.64 16.94 -8.69
C THR A 561 -6.91 15.66 -7.90
N TRP A 562 -7.84 15.69 -6.95
CA TRP A 562 -8.26 14.49 -6.18
C TRP A 562 -8.81 13.43 -7.11
N SER A 563 -9.69 13.84 -8.02
CA SER A 563 -10.33 12.94 -8.99
C SER A 563 -9.33 12.33 -9.98
N SER A 564 -8.17 12.96 -10.22
CA SER A 564 -7.10 12.42 -11.07
C SER A 564 -6.50 11.12 -10.55
N THR A 565 -6.72 10.79 -9.28
CA THR A 565 -6.35 9.49 -8.70
C THR A 565 -6.97 8.33 -9.49
N PHE A 566 -8.15 8.50 -10.06
CA PHE A 566 -8.81 7.47 -10.85
C PHE A 566 -7.96 6.95 -12.03
N PRO A 567 -7.54 7.78 -13.00
CA PRO A 567 -6.63 7.32 -14.04
C PRO A 567 -5.24 6.94 -13.50
N VAL A 568 -4.73 7.64 -12.47
CA VAL A 568 -3.40 7.37 -11.89
C VAL A 568 -3.32 5.93 -11.35
N ILE A 569 -4.30 5.45 -10.60
CA ILE A 569 -4.28 4.07 -10.08
C ILE A 569 -4.44 3.03 -11.19
N CYS A 570 -5.22 3.32 -12.24
CA CYS A 570 -5.32 2.43 -13.39
C CYS A 570 -3.97 2.28 -14.10
N ASP A 571 -3.26 3.40 -14.28
CA ASP A 571 -1.92 3.42 -14.88
C ASP A 571 -0.88 2.71 -14.01
N MET A 572 -0.90 2.97 -12.71
CA MET A 572 -0.01 2.33 -11.75
C MET A 572 -0.19 0.81 -11.74
N VAL A 573 -1.43 0.32 -11.69
CA VAL A 573 -1.73 -1.13 -11.71
C VAL A 573 -1.28 -1.78 -13.01
N TYR A 574 -1.38 -1.07 -14.14
CA TYR A 574 -0.86 -1.56 -15.41
C TYR A 574 0.67 -1.62 -15.43
N GLU A 575 1.34 -0.52 -15.09
CA GLU A 575 2.80 -0.44 -15.18
C GLU A 575 3.50 -1.36 -14.17
N GLN A 576 3.04 -1.37 -12.90
CA GLN A 576 3.67 -2.12 -11.83
C GLN A 576 3.32 -3.61 -11.85
N PHE A 577 2.06 -3.94 -12.20
CA PHE A 577 1.56 -5.30 -12.11
C PHE A 577 1.13 -5.89 -13.47
N GLY A 578 1.25 -5.15 -14.58
CA GLY A 578 0.87 -5.64 -15.91
C GLY A 578 -0.62 -5.90 -16.11
N ASN A 579 -1.47 -5.48 -15.17
CA ASN A 579 -2.90 -5.70 -15.24
C ASN A 579 -3.61 -4.58 -16.00
N ILE A 580 -3.95 -4.84 -17.25
CA ILE A 580 -4.64 -3.88 -18.12
C ILE A 580 -6.14 -3.72 -17.82
N GLU A 581 -6.75 -4.63 -17.07
CA GLU A 581 -8.21 -4.63 -16.86
C GLU A 581 -8.77 -3.38 -16.18
N PRO A 582 -8.09 -2.75 -15.18
CA PRO A 582 -8.54 -1.47 -14.65
C PRO A 582 -8.65 -0.39 -15.73
N ILE A 583 -7.72 -0.34 -16.68
CA ILE A 583 -7.79 0.59 -17.83
C ILE A 583 -9.00 0.26 -18.68
N ARG A 584 -9.16 -0.99 -19.13
CA ARG A 584 -10.26 -1.42 -20.00
C ARG A 584 -11.63 -1.17 -19.41
N LYS A 585 -11.82 -1.55 -18.15
CA LYS A 585 -13.10 -1.41 -17.45
C LYS A 585 -13.48 0.04 -17.19
N ASN A 586 -12.50 0.89 -16.91
CA ASN A 586 -12.73 2.23 -16.39
C ASN A 586 -12.53 3.35 -17.44
N TYR A 587 -12.01 3.05 -18.61
CA TYR A 587 -11.71 4.03 -19.67
C TYR A 587 -12.91 4.92 -20.02
N ALA A 588 -14.06 4.33 -20.24
CA ALA A 588 -15.28 5.08 -20.57
C ALA A 588 -15.72 6.02 -19.43
N ALA A 589 -15.55 5.59 -18.17
CA ALA A 589 -15.90 6.40 -17.00
C ALA A 589 -14.91 7.57 -16.83
N ILE A 590 -13.61 7.33 -17.03
CA ILE A 590 -12.59 8.40 -16.98
C ILE A 590 -12.84 9.42 -18.10
N LYS A 591 -13.15 8.98 -19.32
CA LYS A 591 -13.56 9.85 -20.43
C LYS A 591 -14.77 10.73 -20.07
N LYS A 592 -15.78 10.10 -19.49
CA LYS A 592 -17.02 10.79 -19.10
C LYS A 592 -16.75 11.85 -18.03
N TRP A 593 -15.89 11.57 -17.06
CA TRP A 593 -15.46 12.54 -16.06
C TRP A 593 -14.69 13.70 -16.68
N MET A 594 -13.71 13.44 -17.57
CA MET A 594 -12.96 14.49 -18.25
C MET A 594 -13.85 15.36 -19.13
N HIS A 595 -14.87 14.77 -19.75
CA HIS A 595 -15.85 15.53 -20.52
C HIS A 595 -16.69 16.44 -19.61
N HIS A 596 -17.12 15.95 -18.44
CA HIS A 596 -17.79 16.77 -17.43
C HIS A 596 -16.92 17.99 -17.01
N ILE A 597 -15.67 17.75 -16.64
CA ILE A 597 -14.74 18.82 -16.26
C ILE A 597 -14.60 19.83 -17.40
N ARG A 598 -14.45 19.37 -18.64
CA ARG A 598 -14.29 20.24 -19.81
C ARG A 598 -15.51 21.11 -20.08
N SER A 599 -16.69 20.52 -20.05
CA SER A 599 -17.94 21.22 -20.39
C SER A 599 -18.32 22.27 -19.34
N GLU A 600 -18.08 21.98 -18.07
CA GLU A 600 -18.56 22.82 -16.96
C GLU A 600 -17.52 23.84 -16.46
N PHE A 601 -16.22 23.57 -16.64
CA PHE A 601 -15.18 24.34 -15.98
C PHE A 601 -14.15 24.97 -16.92
N THR A 602 -14.37 24.94 -18.24
CA THR A 602 -13.49 25.67 -19.18
C THR A 602 -13.88 27.15 -19.19
N THR A 603 -12.92 28.00 -18.92
CA THR A 603 -13.06 29.44 -18.96
C THR A 603 -13.01 29.99 -20.40
N GLU A 604 -13.32 31.27 -20.62
CA GLU A 604 -13.30 31.90 -21.95
C GLU A 604 -11.92 31.85 -22.64
N ASP A 605 -10.85 31.94 -21.86
CA ASP A 605 -9.45 31.83 -22.32
C ASP A 605 -8.95 30.39 -22.45
N GLY A 606 -9.83 29.40 -22.22
CA GLY A 606 -9.58 28.00 -22.50
C GLY A 606 -8.85 27.23 -21.42
N VAL A 607 -8.63 27.80 -20.22
CA VAL A 607 -8.09 27.08 -19.06
C VAL A 607 -9.21 26.40 -18.26
N ILE A 608 -8.83 25.45 -17.42
CA ILE A 608 -9.75 24.67 -16.57
C ILE A 608 -9.75 25.26 -15.16
N ASN A 609 -10.91 25.67 -14.68
CA ASN A 609 -11.08 26.20 -13.32
C ASN A 609 -11.88 25.25 -12.43
N ALA A 610 -11.36 24.03 -12.25
CA ALA A 610 -11.96 22.96 -11.43
C ALA A 610 -11.02 22.61 -10.27
N ASP A 611 -10.76 23.56 -9.38
CA ASP A 611 -9.94 23.36 -8.18
C ASP A 611 -10.73 23.71 -6.92
N LYS A 612 -10.64 22.83 -5.95
CA LYS A 612 -11.29 22.99 -4.64
C LYS A 612 -10.29 23.07 -3.50
N TYR A 613 -9.21 22.30 -3.57
CA TYR A 613 -8.31 22.09 -2.45
C TYR A 613 -7.00 22.87 -2.59
N GLY A 614 -6.62 23.25 -3.79
CA GLY A 614 -5.33 23.88 -4.07
C GLY A 614 -4.15 22.96 -3.73
N ASP A 615 -3.02 23.54 -3.45
CA ASP A 615 -1.84 22.81 -2.97
C ASP A 615 -1.99 22.54 -1.47
N TRP A 616 -2.83 21.54 -1.13
CA TRP A 616 -3.29 21.22 0.21
C TRP A 616 -2.14 20.92 1.17
N CYS A 617 -2.26 21.32 2.43
CA CYS A 617 -1.27 21.09 3.49
C CYS A 617 0.14 21.63 3.18
N MET A 618 0.26 22.73 2.41
CA MET A 618 1.53 23.43 2.34
C MET A 618 1.93 23.93 3.74
N PRO A 619 3.24 23.96 4.07
CA PRO A 619 3.69 24.46 5.37
C PRO A 619 3.20 25.88 5.61
N PRO A 620 2.50 26.18 6.72
CA PRO A 620 2.02 27.53 7.01
C PRO A 620 3.14 28.47 7.48
N GLU A 621 2.90 29.75 7.42
CA GLU A 621 3.80 30.81 7.87
C GLU A 621 3.93 30.93 9.40
N SER A 622 3.00 30.36 10.14
CA SER A 622 2.99 30.37 11.61
C SER A 622 2.72 28.94 12.14
N PRO A 623 3.40 28.52 13.22
CA PRO A 623 3.29 27.17 13.76
C PRO A 623 1.88 26.74 14.22
N GLU A 624 1.03 27.72 14.58
CA GLU A 624 -0.33 27.44 15.09
C GLU A 624 -1.35 27.23 13.97
N LEU A 625 -1.03 27.66 12.74
CA LEU A 625 -1.93 27.57 11.61
C LEU A 625 -2.00 26.13 11.06
N ILE A 626 -3.18 25.73 10.61
CA ILE A 626 -3.39 24.49 9.85
C ILE A 626 -2.99 24.69 8.39
N HIS A 627 -3.41 25.83 7.82
CA HIS A 627 -3.15 26.20 6.43
C HIS A 627 -2.59 27.60 6.35
N SER A 628 -1.71 27.84 5.38
CA SER A 628 -1.20 29.16 5.06
C SER A 628 -2.35 30.14 4.81
N GLN A 629 -2.24 31.33 5.39
CA GLN A 629 -3.15 32.46 5.15
C GLN A 629 -2.56 33.44 4.13
N ASP A 630 -1.27 33.32 3.79
CA ASP A 630 -0.58 34.19 2.85
C ASP A 630 -0.93 33.83 1.40
N PRO A 631 -1.61 34.71 0.64
CA PRO A 631 -1.95 34.45 -0.76
C PRO A 631 -0.69 34.27 -1.66
N ALA A 632 0.44 34.86 -1.30
CA ALA A 632 1.67 34.75 -2.08
C ALA A 632 2.25 33.34 -2.03
N ARG A 633 1.88 32.53 -1.05
CA ARG A 633 2.30 31.11 -0.90
C ARG A 633 1.35 30.14 -1.57
N LYS A 634 0.12 30.57 -1.90
CA LYS A 634 -0.92 29.72 -2.50
C LYS A 634 -0.77 29.72 -4.02
N THR A 635 -0.60 28.54 -4.60
CA THR A 635 -0.60 28.38 -6.05
C THR A 635 -2.01 28.57 -6.62
N ASP A 636 -2.15 29.23 -7.77
CA ASP A 636 -3.43 29.44 -8.44
C ASP A 636 -4.11 28.11 -8.76
N GLY A 637 -5.36 27.94 -8.33
CA GLY A 637 -6.13 26.72 -8.53
C GLY A 637 -6.40 26.41 -10.00
N ALA A 638 -6.65 27.43 -10.83
CA ALA A 638 -6.84 27.22 -12.26
C ALA A 638 -5.54 26.76 -12.95
N LEU A 639 -4.37 27.22 -12.48
CA LEU A 639 -3.08 26.69 -12.93
C LEU A 639 -2.97 25.19 -12.61
N ILE A 640 -3.26 24.82 -11.37
CA ILE A 640 -3.21 23.44 -10.90
C ILE A 640 -4.18 22.56 -11.72
N ALA A 641 -5.44 22.95 -11.79
CA ALA A 641 -6.48 22.16 -12.49
C ALA A 641 -6.16 22.00 -13.99
N THR A 642 -5.68 23.05 -14.65
CA THR A 642 -5.34 23.01 -16.08
C THR A 642 -4.15 22.09 -16.34
N ALA A 643 -3.12 22.14 -15.50
CA ALA A 643 -1.96 21.26 -15.60
C ALA A 643 -2.37 19.78 -15.43
N TYR A 644 -3.21 19.47 -14.44
CA TYR A 644 -3.72 18.11 -14.23
C TYR A 644 -4.63 17.64 -15.35
N TYR A 645 -5.49 18.52 -15.89
CA TYR A 645 -6.32 18.19 -17.05
C TYR A 645 -5.45 17.80 -18.26
N TYR A 646 -4.39 18.56 -18.53
CA TYR A 646 -3.41 18.22 -19.56
C TYR A 646 -2.80 16.84 -19.31
N LYS A 647 -2.34 16.57 -18.08
CA LYS A 647 -1.73 15.30 -17.73
C LYS A 647 -2.67 14.12 -17.92
N VAL A 648 -3.92 14.23 -17.46
CA VAL A 648 -4.93 13.19 -17.63
C VAL A 648 -5.31 12.98 -19.08
N SER A 649 -5.33 14.05 -19.92
CA SER A 649 -5.55 13.92 -21.36
C SER A 649 -4.45 13.07 -22.01
N GLN A 650 -3.18 13.24 -21.63
CA GLN A 650 -2.08 12.39 -22.09
C GLN A 650 -2.24 10.92 -21.63
N MET A 651 -2.71 10.71 -20.39
CA MET A 651 -2.97 9.36 -19.89
C MET A 651 -4.11 8.69 -20.68
N LEU A 652 -5.18 9.42 -21.01
CA LEU A 652 -6.26 8.90 -21.85
C LEU A 652 -5.79 8.56 -23.27
N ALA A 653 -4.89 9.35 -23.86
CA ALA A 653 -4.26 9.01 -25.13
C ALA A 653 -3.47 7.69 -25.05
N LYS A 654 -2.69 7.49 -23.96
CA LYS A 654 -2.01 6.21 -23.67
C LYS A 654 -3.01 5.07 -23.53
N PHE A 655 -4.08 5.25 -22.75
CA PHE A 655 -5.09 4.23 -22.51
C PHE A 655 -5.85 3.86 -23.78
N ALA A 656 -6.14 4.82 -24.64
CA ALA A 656 -6.75 4.59 -25.96
C ALA A 656 -5.85 3.70 -26.83
N ARG A 657 -4.55 4.01 -26.93
CA ARG A 657 -3.58 3.20 -27.69
C ARG A 657 -3.46 1.77 -27.19
N LEU A 658 -3.43 1.58 -25.86
CA LEU A 658 -3.38 0.25 -25.26
C LEU A 658 -4.60 -0.60 -25.61
N GLN A 659 -5.69 0.01 -26.06
CA GLN A 659 -6.92 -0.63 -26.49
C GLN A 659 -7.09 -0.64 -28.02
N GLY A 660 -6.13 -0.11 -28.77
CA GLY A 660 -6.19 -0.02 -30.23
C GLY A 660 -7.09 1.10 -30.76
N LEU A 661 -7.46 2.08 -29.93
CA LEU A 661 -8.33 3.20 -30.26
C LEU A 661 -7.49 4.42 -30.70
N GLU A 662 -6.80 4.29 -31.81
CA GLU A 662 -5.79 5.25 -32.27
C GLU A 662 -6.38 6.64 -32.59
N ASP A 663 -7.60 6.70 -33.14
CA ASP A 663 -8.23 7.99 -33.46
C ASP A 663 -8.61 8.76 -32.18
N GLU A 664 -9.11 8.08 -31.13
CA GLU A 664 -9.36 8.71 -29.85
C GLU A 664 -8.05 9.18 -29.19
N ALA A 665 -6.97 8.40 -29.31
CA ALA A 665 -5.67 8.83 -28.81
C ALA A 665 -5.20 10.16 -29.42
N LYS A 666 -5.33 10.30 -30.75
CA LYS A 666 -4.99 11.55 -31.45
C LYS A 666 -5.89 12.73 -31.05
N GLU A 667 -7.17 12.49 -30.76
CA GLU A 667 -8.08 13.52 -30.26
C GLU A 667 -7.62 14.04 -28.89
N PHE A 668 -7.26 13.15 -27.96
CA PHE A 668 -6.73 13.54 -26.64
C PHE A 668 -5.40 14.28 -26.76
N GLU A 669 -4.51 13.88 -27.65
CA GLU A 669 -3.23 14.58 -27.88
C GLU A 669 -3.47 15.98 -28.43
N LYS A 670 -4.39 16.12 -29.37
CA LYS A 670 -4.77 17.43 -29.92
C LYS A 670 -5.38 18.33 -28.84
N ASP A 671 -6.24 17.76 -27.98
CA ASP A 671 -6.82 18.51 -26.88
C ASP A 671 -5.75 18.93 -25.86
N ALA A 672 -4.86 18.02 -25.50
CA ALA A 672 -3.73 18.30 -24.62
C ALA A 672 -2.84 19.44 -25.21
N ALA A 673 -2.51 19.41 -26.49
CA ALA A 673 -1.72 20.47 -27.14
C ALA A 673 -2.41 21.84 -27.02
N LYS A 674 -3.72 21.91 -27.28
CA LYS A 674 -4.49 23.14 -27.14
C LYS A 674 -4.49 23.65 -25.68
N ILE A 675 -4.69 22.77 -24.71
CA ILE A 675 -4.67 23.11 -23.27
C ILE A 675 -3.29 23.64 -22.86
N LYS A 676 -2.20 23.04 -23.36
CA LYS A 676 -0.84 23.49 -23.12
C LYS A 676 -0.64 24.91 -23.64
N ASP A 677 -1.16 25.25 -24.84
CA ASP A 677 -1.08 26.59 -25.40
C ASP A 677 -1.84 27.61 -24.54
N CYS A 678 -3.08 27.30 -24.13
CA CYS A 678 -3.88 28.15 -23.24
C CYS A 678 -3.18 28.35 -21.88
N PHE A 679 -2.64 27.26 -21.31
CA PHE A 679 -1.89 27.30 -20.06
C PHE A 679 -0.71 28.25 -20.12
N ASN A 680 0.13 28.13 -21.15
CA ASN A 680 1.29 28.99 -21.32
C ASN A 680 0.90 30.47 -21.60
N ALA A 681 -0.16 30.69 -22.40
CA ALA A 681 -0.68 32.05 -22.66
C ALA A 681 -1.15 32.74 -21.37
N ARG A 682 -1.76 31.98 -20.44
CA ARG A 682 -2.33 32.53 -19.21
C ARG A 682 -1.32 32.65 -18.07
N PHE A 683 -0.47 31.64 -17.85
CA PHE A 683 0.29 31.51 -16.61
C PHE A 683 1.78 31.76 -16.76
N LEU A 684 2.36 31.67 -17.96
CA LEU A 684 3.77 31.91 -18.18
C LEU A 684 4.06 33.43 -18.21
N THR A 685 4.87 33.90 -17.28
CA THR A 685 5.37 35.24 -17.23
C THR A 685 6.79 35.28 -17.79
N VAL A 686 7.02 36.14 -18.80
CA VAL A 686 8.34 36.41 -19.36
C VAL A 686 8.61 37.92 -19.20
N LYS A 687 9.48 38.28 -18.25
CA LYS A 687 9.90 39.65 -18.02
C LYS A 687 11.36 39.77 -18.40
N LYS A 688 11.64 40.62 -19.43
CA LYS A 688 13.01 40.94 -19.82
C LYS A 688 13.70 41.77 -18.77
N GLY A 689 14.93 41.41 -18.42
CA GLY A 689 15.75 42.22 -17.55
C GLY A 689 16.05 43.58 -18.15
N THR A 690 16.01 44.60 -17.33
CA THR A 690 16.30 45.99 -17.75
C THR A 690 17.41 46.57 -16.91
N SER A 691 18.23 47.42 -17.53
CA SER A 691 19.21 48.21 -16.79
C SER A 691 18.53 49.32 -16.03
N PRO A 692 18.82 49.54 -14.72
CA PRO A 692 18.35 50.70 -14.01
C PRO A 692 18.84 51.99 -14.67
N VAL A 693 17.97 52.99 -14.74
CA VAL A 693 18.35 54.32 -15.34
C VAL A 693 19.60 54.90 -14.63
N GLN A 694 19.78 54.64 -13.35
CA GLN A 694 20.91 55.08 -12.54
C GLN A 694 22.19 54.24 -12.71
N MET A 695 22.05 52.99 -13.22
CA MET A 695 23.15 52.07 -13.45
C MET A 695 22.96 51.37 -14.82
N PRO A 696 23.13 52.09 -15.94
CA PRO A 696 22.77 51.53 -17.27
C PRO A 696 23.67 50.36 -17.71
N HIS A 697 24.75 50.10 -16.99
CA HIS A 697 25.67 48.97 -17.22
C HIS A 697 25.32 47.72 -16.38
N VAL A 698 24.33 47.85 -15.49
CA VAL A 698 23.86 46.74 -14.68
C VAL A 698 22.58 46.18 -15.29
N LEU A 699 22.65 44.98 -15.85
CA LEU A 699 21.50 44.28 -16.37
C LEU A 699 20.91 43.39 -15.27
N TYR A 700 19.62 43.55 -14.99
CA TYR A 700 18.91 42.56 -14.21
C TYR A 700 18.59 41.33 -15.10
N PRO A 701 18.73 40.12 -14.60
CA PRO A 701 18.42 38.93 -15.36
C PRO A 701 16.93 38.86 -15.75
N ASP A 702 16.65 38.22 -16.85
CA ASP A 702 15.28 37.88 -17.24
C ASP A 702 14.59 37.12 -16.11
N SER A 703 13.31 37.37 -15.87
CA SER A 703 12.48 36.63 -14.90
C SER A 703 11.41 35.85 -15.65
N ILE A 704 11.55 34.55 -15.69
CA ILE A 704 10.64 33.61 -16.36
C ILE A 704 10.10 32.62 -15.36
N PHE A 705 8.79 32.66 -15.13
CA PHE A 705 8.12 31.82 -14.12
C PHE A 705 6.64 31.65 -14.41
N TYR A 706 6.00 30.71 -13.73
CA TYR A 706 4.57 30.46 -13.81
C TYR A 706 3.80 31.02 -12.61
N GLY A 707 2.60 31.54 -12.91
CA GLY A 707 1.65 32.05 -11.92
C GLY A 707 2.28 33.07 -10.97
N ASN A 708 2.16 32.88 -9.69
CA ASN A 708 2.75 33.71 -8.64
C ASN A 708 4.17 33.24 -8.19
N ASN A 709 4.84 32.46 -9.02
CA ASN A 709 6.20 31.98 -8.80
C ASN A 709 6.40 31.13 -7.51
N THR A 710 5.39 30.40 -7.05
CA THR A 710 5.56 29.36 -6.04
C THR A 710 6.37 28.20 -6.63
N VAL A 711 6.95 27.37 -5.76
CA VAL A 711 7.66 26.16 -6.21
C VAL A 711 6.69 25.24 -6.95
N THR A 712 5.47 25.04 -6.43
CA THR A 712 4.43 24.23 -7.07
C THR A 712 4.01 24.77 -8.44
N ALA A 713 3.85 26.09 -8.59
CA ALA A 713 3.47 26.68 -9.86
C ALA A 713 4.50 26.45 -10.99
N ASN A 714 5.79 26.31 -10.64
CA ASN A 714 6.87 26.06 -11.59
C ASN A 714 7.14 24.55 -11.76
N ILE A 715 7.01 23.72 -10.72
CA ILE A 715 7.32 22.29 -10.79
C ILE A 715 6.30 21.52 -11.64
N LEU A 716 5.01 21.87 -11.57
CA LEU A 716 3.96 21.19 -12.34
C LEU A 716 4.18 21.26 -13.85
N PRO A 717 4.37 22.44 -14.47
CA PRO A 717 4.59 22.50 -15.91
C PRO A 717 5.91 21.85 -16.35
N LEU A 718 6.93 21.82 -15.49
CA LEU A 718 8.16 21.05 -15.74
C LEU A 718 7.86 19.54 -15.73
N ALA A 719 7.23 19.04 -14.69
CA ALA A 719 6.92 17.61 -14.52
C ALA A 719 6.00 17.07 -15.64
N PHE A 720 5.15 17.92 -16.22
CA PHE A 720 4.21 17.56 -17.29
C PHE A 720 4.71 17.91 -18.71
N ASP A 721 5.95 18.40 -18.86
CA ASP A 721 6.53 18.82 -20.14
C ASP A 721 5.72 19.92 -20.87
N MET A 722 5.15 20.84 -20.10
CA MET A 722 4.36 21.95 -20.59
C MET A 722 5.22 23.21 -20.89
N VAL A 723 6.38 23.31 -20.30
CA VAL A 723 7.28 24.45 -20.45
C VAL A 723 7.84 24.49 -21.87
N PRO A 724 7.78 25.64 -22.62
CA PRO A 724 8.47 25.77 -23.87
C PRO A 724 9.98 25.64 -23.69
N GLU A 725 10.64 24.92 -24.59
CA GLU A 725 12.06 24.58 -24.48
C GLU A 725 12.95 25.81 -24.26
N ALA A 726 12.62 26.93 -24.94
CA ALA A 726 13.35 28.18 -24.82
C ALA A 726 13.36 28.80 -23.42
N TYR A 727 12.49 28.35 -22.53
CA TYR A 727 12.32 28.90 -21.18
C TYR A 727 12.58 27.88 -20.08
N ARG A 728 12.87 26.64 -20.45
CA ARG A 728 12.99 25.52 -19.52
C ARG A 728 14.05 25.76 -18.45
N GLU A 729 15.26 26.18 -18.88
CA GLU A 729 16.38 26.40 -17.95
C GLU A 729 16.08 27.47 -16.90
N GLU A 730 15.42 28.58 -17.29
CA GLU A 730 15.05 29.65 -16.36
C GLU A 730 13.98 29.24 -15.38
N VAL A 731 13.00 28.45 -15.83
CA VAL A 731 11.95 27.89 -14.93
C VAL A 731 12.57 26.90 -13.95
N GLU A 732 13.50 26.05 -14.41
CA GLU A 732 14.28 25.15 -13.55
C GLU A 732 15.07 25.92 -12.47
N LYS A 733 15.76 27.00 -12.88
CA LYS A 733 16.44 27.91 -11.95
C LYS A 733 15.50 28.53 -10.93
N ASN A 734 14.27 28.87 -11.33
CA ASN A 734 13.27 29.42 -10.41
C ASN A 734 12.83 28.40 -9.35
N VAL A 735 12.67 27.12 -9.73
CA VAL A 735 12.38 26.05 -8.76
C VAL A 735 13.51 25.96 -7.74
N ILE A 736 14.75 25.87 -8.21
CA ILE A 736 15.93 25.74 -7.34
C ILE A 736 16.09 26.98 -6.45
N THR A 737 15.97 28.19 -6.99
CA THR A 737 16.00 29.42 -6.22
C THR A 737 14.85 29.49 -5.20
N GLY A 738 13.68 28.99 -5.61
CA GLY A 738 12.53 28.84 -4.71
C GLY A 738 12.84 27.98 -3.49
N ILE A 739 13.44 26.82 -3.73
CA ILE A 739 13.76 25.87 -2.64
C ILE A 739 14.96 26.40 -1.82
N ILE A 740 16.09 26.65 -2.46
CA ILE A 740 17.36 26.92 -1.77
C ILE A 740 17.39 28.31 -1.14
N THR A 741 17.01 29.34 -1.92
CA THR A 741 17.19 30.73 -1.48
C THR A 741 15.96 31.24 -0.72
N ARG A 742 14.76 31.15 -1.33
CA ARG A 742 13.55 31.70 -0.73
C ARG A 742 13.06 30.91 0.47
N ASN A 743 13.13 29.56 0.38
CA ASN A 743 12.68 28.66 1.44
C ASN A 743 13.84 28.01 2.21
N LYS A 744 15.10 28.46 2.01
CA LYS A 744 16.29 28.05 2.79
C LYS A 744 16.50 26.54 2.85
N GLY A 745 16.26 25.84 1.72
CA GLY A 745 16.39 24.39 1.64
C GLY A 745 15.27 23.60 2.32
N HIS A 746 14.09 24.19 2.47
CA HIS A 746 12.95 23.54 3.11
C HIS A 746 11.78 23.34 2.12
N ILE A 747 10.89 22.43 2.49
CA ILE A 747 9.66 22.17 1.78
C ILE A 747 8.73 23.39 1.88
N SER A 748 8.21 23.85 0.75
CA SER A 748 7.24 24.96 0.68
C SER A 748 5.98 24.63 -0.12
N SER A 749 5.92 23.39 -0.62
CA SER A 749 4.79 22.87 -1.35
C SER A 749 3.90 22.00 -0.46
N GLY A 750 2.62 21.91 -0.81
CA GLY A 750 1.70 20.95 -0.24
C GLY A 750 1.67 19.64 -1.03
N VAL A 751 0.57 18.90 -0.93
CA VAL A 751 0.36 17.59 -1.56
C VAL A 751 0.59 17.64 -3.07
N ILE A 752 0.07 18.67 -3.74
CA ILE A 752 0.13 18.79 -5.20
C ILE A 752 1.58 18.94 -5.69
N GLY A 753 2.34 19.84 -5.07
CA GLY A 753 3.74 20.02 -5.43
C GLY A 753 4.60 18.83 -5.05
N MET A 754 4.36 18.22 -3.86
CA MET A 754 5.12 17.05 -3.39
C MET A 754 4.87 15.79 -4.22
N ASN A 755 3.75 15.67 -4.90
CA ASN A 755 3.47 14.55 -5.82
C ASN A 755 4.44 14.45 -7.02
N TRP A 756 5.20 15.51 -7.31
CA TRP A 756 6.08 15.60 -8.48
C TRP A 756 7.50 16.12 -8.16
N MET A 757 7.73 16.49 -6.91
CA MET A 757 8.91 17.25 -6.49
C MET A 757 10.22 16.46 -6.62
N MET A 758 10.31 15.30 -6.00
CA MET A 758 11.57 14.58 -5.83
C MET A 758 12.10 14.07 -7.17
N ARG A 759 11.22 13.49 -7.97
CA ARG A 759 11.54 12.92 -9.27
C ARG A 759 11.85 14.01 -10.30
N GLU A 760 11.11 15.11 -10.28
CA GLU A 760 11.38 16.21 -11.20
C GLU A 760 12.72 16.89 -10.89
N LEU A 761 13.06 17.10 -9.62
CA LEU A 761 14.38 17.60 -9.23
C LEU A 761 15.49 16.69 -9.75
N THR A 762 15.32 15.38 -9.65
CA THR A 762 16.27 14.40 -10.19
C THR A 762 16.36 14.48 -11.72
N ARG A 763 15.23 14.64 -12.42
CA ARG A 763 15.17 14.81 -13.89
C ARG A 763 15.88 16.08 -14.35
N MET A 764 15.81 17.14 -13.56
CA MET A 764 16.55 18.39 -13.77
C MET A 764 18.06 18.25 -13.48
N GLY A 765 18.54 17.07 -13.05
CA GLY A 765 19.92 16.84 -12.61
C GLY A 765 20.25 17.50 -11.27
N ARG A 766 19.22 17.72 -10.42
CA ARG A 766 19.33 18.31 -9.09
C ARG A 766 18.88 17.31 -8.02
N GLY A 767 19.34 16.06 -8.13
CA GLY A 767 19.19 15.05 -7.09
C GLY A 767 19.76 15.47 -5.73
N ASP A 768 20.76 16.36 -5.71
CA ASP A 768 21.29 17.02 -4.50
C ASP A 768 20.19 17.78 -3.74
N VAL A 769 19.34 18.51 -4.44
CA VAL A 769 18.23 19.28 -3.83
C VAL A 769 17.13 18.35 -3.35
N ALA A 770 16.80 17.29 -4.11
CA ALA A 770 15.86 16.27 -3.67
C ALA A 770 16.37 15.58 -2.39
N PHE A 771 17.65 15.23 -2.33
CA PHE A 771 18.29 14.67 -1.14
C PHE A 771 18.21 15.64 0.06
N LEU A 772 18.51 16.93 -0.17
CA LEU A 772 18.40 17.96 0.87
C LEU A 772 16.99 17.98 1.48
N LEU A 773 15.93 17.99 0.66
CA LEU A 773 14.54 17.99 1.12
C LEU A 773 14.20 16.71 1.90
N ALA A 774 14.69 15.55 1.44
CA ALA A 774 14.41 14.25 2.05
C ALA A 774 15.17 14.01 3.36
N SER A 775 16.32 14.64 3.57
CA SER A 775 17.22 14.44 4.72
C SER A 775 17.24 15.57 5.74
N ASN A 776 16.59 16.71 5.45
CA ASN A 776 16.53 17.89 6.33
C ASN A 776 15.85 17.52 7.66
N LYS A 777 16.39 18.05 8.78
CA LYS A 777 15.90 17.81 10.15
C LYS A 777 15.13 18.99 10.74
N THR A 778 15.16 20.14 10.08
CA THR A 778 14.51 21.34 10.57
C THR A 778 13.18 21.59 9.87
N TYR A 779 12.28 22.32 10.51
CA TYR A 779 10.94 22.61 10.02
C TYR A 779 10.94 23.49 8.77
N PRO A 780 10.12 23.16 7.76
CA PRO A 780 9.33 21.96 7.60
C PRO A 780 10.09 20.86 6.84
N SER A 781 10.10 19.65 7.39
CA SER A 781 10.71 18.47 6.76
C SER A 781 10.23 17.17 7.40
N TYR A 782 10.47 16.04 6.74
CA TYR A 782 10.24 14.70 7.30
C TYR A 782 11.12 14.42 8.52
N GLY A 783 12.39 14.89 8.49
CA GLY A 783 13.31 14.72 9.60
C GLY A 783 12.87 15.50 10.84
N TYR A 784 12.23 16.66 10.66
CA TYR A 784 11.62 17.38 11.78
C TYR A 784 10.58 16.55 12.51
N MET A 785 9.69 15.87 11.80
CA MET A 785 8.69 14.98 12.42
C MET A 785 9.37 13.89 13.25
N ILE A 786 10.46 13.31 12.74
CA ILE A 786 11.25 12.27 13.43
C ILE A 786 11.88 12.83 14.69
N GLU A 787 12.51 14.02 14.65
CA GLU A 787 13.10 14.67 15.81
C GLU A 787 12.05 15.03 16.89
N LYS A 788 10.79 15.19 16.47
CA LYS A 788 9.63 15.38 17.35
C LYS A 788 8.97 14.07 17.80
N GLY A 789 9.57 12.94 17.51
CA GLY A 789 9.14 11.62 17.98
C GLY A 789 8.11 10.91 17.09
N ALA A 790 7.92 11.32 15.84
CA ALA A 790 7.03 10.64 14.91
C ALA A 790 7.50 9.19 14.64
N THR A 791 6.58 8.24 14.77
CA THR A 791 6.77 6.82 14.43
C THR A 791 5.96 6.40 13.21
N ALA A 792 5.11 7.29 12.69
CA ALA A 792 4.43 7.22 11.40
C ALA A 792 4.49 8.61 10.74
N ILE A 793 3.96 8.76 9.55
CA ILE A 793 3.91 10.07 8.86
C ILE A 793 2.74 10.88 9.41
N TRP A 794 2.98 12.15 9.70
CA TRP A 794 1.94 13.08 10.13
C TRP A 794 1.16 13.63 8.92
N GLU A 795 -0.05 14.11 9.18
CA GLU A 795 -0.87 14.81 8.20
C GLU A 795 -0.33 16.22 7.89
N LEU A 796 0.14 16.92 8.91
CA LEU A 796 0.65 18.29 8.82
C LEU A 796 2.15 18.35 9.09
N TRP A 797 2.87 19.23 8.40
CA TRP A 797 4.30 19.47 8.63
C TRP A 797 4.61 19.95 10.06
N ASN A 798 3.69 20.72 10.64
CA ASN A 798 3.73 21.26 12.00
C ASN A 798 2.75 20.54 12.95
N GLY A 799 2.59 19.22 12.80
CA GLY A 799 1.61 18.44 13.56
C GLY A 799 1.79 18.45 15.09
N ASP A 800 2.96 18.89 15.58
CA ASP A 800 3.24 19.07 17.00
C ASP A 800 2.73 20.42 17.55
N THR A 801 2.60 21.44 16.71
CA THR A 801 2.23 22.81 17.10
C THR A 801 0.90 23.29 16.54
N ALA A 802 0.44 22.74 15.42
CA ALA A 802 -0.86 23.06 14.83
C ALA A 802 -2.04 22.69 15.73
N ASN A 803 -3.21 23.27 15.46
CA ASN A 803 -4.43 22.86 16.12
C ASN A 803 -4.60 21.34 16.06
N ARG A 804 -4.57 20.70 17.22
CA ARG A 804 -4.57 19.23 17.36
C ARG A 804 -5.80 18.56 16.79
N TRP A 805 -6.92 19.24 16.76
CA TRP A 805 -8.16 18.78 16.16
C TRP A 805 -8.00 18.34 14.70
N MET A 806 -7.10 18.98 13.95
CA MET A 806 -6.91 18.67 12.54
C MET A 806 -5.86 17.58 12.29
N ASN A 807 -4.78 17.56 13.06
CA ASN A 807 -3.64 16.69 12.76
C ASN A 807 -3.87 15.24 13.14
N SER A 808 -3.69 14.31 12.18
CA SER A 808 -3.44 12.89 12.44
C SER A 808 -1.93 12.64 12.53
N CYS A 809 -1.51 11.83 13.50
CA CYS A 809 -0.11 11.40 13.63
C CYS A 809 0.18 10.12 12.82
N ASN A 810 -0.79 9.64 12.03
CA ASN A 810 -0.68 8.45 11.20
C ASN A 810 -1.44 8.66 9.89
N HIS A 811 -0.74 9.21 8.90
CA HIS A 811 -1.28 9.64 7.62
C HIS A 811 -0.36 9.26 6.46
N VAL A 812 -0.77 9.47 5.21
CA VAL A 812 0.00 9.11 4.00
C VAL A 812 0.18 10.28 3.05
N MET A 813 -0.70 11.27 3.11
CA MET A 813 -0.92 12.29 2.08
C MET A 813 0.33 13.06 1.66
N ILE A 814 1.17 13.48 2.63
CA ILE A 814 2.36 14.29 2.34
C ILE A 814 3.58 13.49 1.87
N LEU A 815 3.46 12.17 1.72
CA LEU A 815 4.54 11.36 1.12
C LEU A 815 4.79 11.72 -0.35
N GLY A 816 3.73 12.09 -1.08
CA GLY A 816 3.85 12.45 -2.49
C GLY A 816 4.62 11.41 -3.30
N ASP A 817 5.61 11.84 -4.07
CA ASP A 817 6.46 10.96 -4.88
C ASP A 817 7.74 10.47 -4.17
N LEU A 818 7.92 10.75 -2.87
CA LEU A 818 9.14 10.45 -2.12
C LEU A 818 9.53 8.96 -2.21
N LEU A 819 8.59 8.05 -1.94
CA LEU A 819 8.87 6.61 -1.98
C LEU A 819 9.11 6.15 -3.43
N THR A 820 8.41 6.71 -4.39
CA THR A 820 8.66 6.45 -5.82
C THR A 820 10.07 6.85 -6.19
N TRP A 821 10.54 8.00 -5.71
CA TRP A 821 11.91 8.47 -5.89
C TRP A 821 12.94 7.52 -5.25
N TYR A 822 12.68 6.99 -4.05
CA TYR A 822 13.57 6.01 -3.40
C TYR A 822 13.82 4.78 -4.30
N PHE A 823 12.74 4.24 -4.89
CA PHE A 823 12.86 3.03 -5.69
C PHE A 823 13.23 3.29 -7.15
N ARG A 824 12.63 4.29 -7.79
CA ARG A 824 12.87 4.55 -9.22
C ARG A 824 14.17 5.30 -9.48
N ASP A 825 14.47 6.28 -8.65
CA ASP A 825 15.60 7.17 -8.90
C ASP A 825 16.83 6.81 -8.07
N LEU A 826 16.70 6.43 -6.78
CA LEU A 826 17.86 6.05 -5.98
C LEU A 826 18.28 4.57 -6.18
N ALA A 827 17.31 3.64 -6.19
CA ALA A 827 17.59 2.25 -6.48
C ALA A 827 17.64 1.96 -7.98
N GLY A 828 16.99 2.78 -8.80
CA GLY A 828 17.01 2.70 -10.25
C GLY A 828 15.99 1.74 -10.87
N PHE A 829 14.94 1.33 -10.17
CA PHE A 829 13.92 0.37 -10.64
C PHE A 829 12.88 1.05 -11.54
N ASN A 830 13.04 0.99 -12.84
CA ASN A 830 12.08 1.54 -13.80
C ASN A 830 11.59 0.45 -14.77
N PRO A 831 10.27 0.35 -15.05
CA PRO A 831 9.76 -0.56 -16.05
C PRO A 831 10.01 0.02 -17.46
N ALA A 832 10.71 -0.72 -18.32
CA ALA A 832 10.72 -0.48 -19.76
C ALA A 832 9.49 -1.10 -20.42
N GLN A 833 8.97 -2.19 -19.80
CA GLN A 833 7.72 -2.84 -20.15
C GLN A 833 6.93 -3.12 -18.87
N PRO A 834 5.59 -3.18 -18.94
CA PRO A 834 4.74 -3.39 -17.77
C PRO A 834 5.14 -4.65 -16.99
N ALA A 835 4.91 -4.62 -15.68
CA ALA A 835 5.31 -5.64 -14.71
C ALA A 835 6.81 -5.95 -14.71
N TYR A 836 7.64 -5.05 -15.23
CA TYR A 836 9.10 -5.25 -15.32
C TYR A 836 9.52 -6.45 -16.21
N LYS A 837 8.75 -6.76 -17.26
CA LYS A 837 9.17 -7.74 -18.28
C LYS A 837 10.51 -7.36 -18.90
N GLN A 838 10.73 -6.06 -19.13
CA GLN A 838 12.01 -5.44 -19.34
C GLN A 838 12.24 -4.36 -18.31
N ILE A 839 13.38 -4.39 -17.65
CA ILE A 839 13.76 -3.52 -16.53
C ILE A 839 14.74 -2.46 -17.03
N ILE A 840 14.63 -1.25 -16.52
CA ILE A 840 15.68 -0.24 -16.60
C ILE A 840 16.28 -0.09 -15.20
N PHE A 841 17.55 -0.43 -15.03
CA PHE A 841 18.33 -0.08 -13.85
C PHE A 841 19.09 1.22 -14.14
N LYS A 842 18.58 2.33 -13.57
CA LYS A 842 19.13 3.68 -13.79
C LYS A 842 19.11 4.49 -12.49
N PRO A 843 19.95 4.15 -11.50
CA PRO A 843 20.09 4.96 -10.30
C PRO A 843 20.69 6.33 -10.57
N ASP A 844 20.28 7.32 -9.76
CA ASP A 844 20.94 8.62 -9.75
C ASP A 844 22.20 8.57 -8.87
N PHE A 845 23.34 8.34 -9.50
CA PHE A 845 24.63 8.34 -8.82
C PHE A 845 25.21 9.75 -8.58
N SER A 846 24.54 10.81 -9.00
CA SER A 846 25.02 12.19 -8.88
C SER A 846 24.97 12.73 -7.45
N ILE A 847 24.13 12.16 -6.58
CA ILE A 847 23.97 12.59 -5.19
C ILE A 847 25.22 12.19 -4.40
N GLN A 848 26.03 13.16 -4.03
CA GLN A 848 27.33 12.93 -3.37
C GLN A 848 27.19 12.42 -1.94
N GLU A 849 26.17 12.88 -1.24
CA GLU A 849 25.90 12.56 0.17
C GLU A 849 25.42 11.12 0.38
N LEU A 850 25.02 10.43 -0.68
CA LEU A 850 24.68 9.01 -0.64
C LEU A 850 25.87 8.16 -1.04
N SER A 851 26.41 7.37 -0.11
CA SER A 851 27.49 6.44 -0.37
C SER A 851 27.01 5.03 -0.73
N TYR A 852 25.79 4.66 -0.34
CA TYR A 852 25.18 3.39 -0.75
C TYR A 852 23.64 3.46 -0.76
N VAL A 853 23.05 2.58 -1.57
CA VAL A 853 21.63 2.17 -1.51
C VAL A 853 21.54 0.67 -1.65
N LYS A 854 20.69 0.05 -0.84
CA LYS A 854 20.31 -1.35 -0.96
C LYS A 854 18.78 -1.41 -1.10
N ALA A 855 18.32 -1.98 -2.19
CA ALA A 855 16.90 -2.09 -2.45
C ALA A 855 16.52 -3.40 -3.12
N SER A 856 15.31 -3.85 -2.83
CA SER A 856 14.71 -4.98 -3.54
C SER A 856 13.25 -4.72 -3.85
N HIS A 857 12.74 -5.36 -4.90
CA HIS A 857 11.32 -5.31 -5.25
C HIS A 857 10.88 -6.64 -5.85
N ASN A 858 9.72 -7.15 -5.41
CA ASN A 858 9.14 -8.39 -5.90
C ASN A 858 8.22 -8.10 -7.08
N THR A 859 8.66 -8.40 -8.29
CA THR A 859 7.83 -8.33 -9.49
C THR A 859 7.01 -9.62 -9.66
N LEU A 860 6.09 -9.64 -10.62
CA LEU A 860 5.37 -10.85 -10.98
C LEU A 860 6.28 -11.94 -11.55
N TYR A 861 7.46 -11.57 -12.08
CA TYR A 861 8.48 -12.50 -12.59
C TYR A 861 9.46 -12.99 -11.52
N GLY A 862 9.57 -12.31 -10.40
CA GLY A 862 10.50 -12.63 -9.32
C GLY A 862 11.11 -11.38 -8.68
N LYS A 863 12.10 -11.60 -7.83
CA LYS A 863 12.72 -10.53 -7.05
C LYS A 863 13.80 -9.80 -7.85
N MET A 864 13.69 -8.47 -7.95
CA MET A 864 14.76 -7.56 -8.38
C MET A 864 15.57 -7.11 -7.18
N ILE A 865 16.87 -6.91 -7.37
CA ILE A 865 17.77 -6.32 -6.37
C ILE A 865 18.64 -5.28 -7.06
N SER A 866 18.87 -4.17 -6.36
CA SER A 866 19.83 -3.12 -6.72
C SER A 866 20.55 -2.68 -5.45
N ASN A 867 21.78 -3.12 -5.28
CA ASN A 867 22.63 -2.80 -4.14
C ASN A 867 23.91 -2.14 -4.65
N TRP A 868 24.03 -0.85 -4.51
CA TRP A 868 25.22 -0.12 -4.94
C TRP A 868 25.92 0.58 -3.77
N LYS A 869 27.22 0.66 -3.88
CA LYS A 869 28.11 1.46 -3.03
C LYS A 869 29.05 2.26 -3.94
N LYS A 870 29.26 3.54 -3.63
CA LYS A 870 30.10 4.40 -4.43
C LYS A 870 30.99 5.32 -3.61
N THR A 871 32.08 5.73 -4.24
CA THR A 871 32.83 6.94 -3.95
C THR A 871 32.59 7.96 -5.07
N LEU A 872 33.31 9.09 -5.11
CA LEU A 872 33.22 10.01 -6.24
C LEU A 872 33.74 9.44 -7.55
N THR A 873 34.65 8.47 -7.50
CA THR A 873 35.38 7.96 -8.68
C THR A 873 35.12 6.51 -8.98
N HIS A 874 34.40 5.78 -8.10
CA HIS A 874 34.23 4.36 -8.25
C HIS A 874 32.87 3.87 -7.76
N LEU A 875 32.28 2.92 -8.49
CA LEU A 875 31.00 2.28 -8.20
C LEU A 875 31.18 0.76 -8.10
N GLU A 876 30.67 0.17 -7.03
CA GLU A 876 30.38 -1.25 -6.87
C GLU A 876 28.88 -1.46 -6.84
N TRP A 877 28.36 -2.35 -7.70
CA TRP A 877 26.91 -2.51 -7.85
C TRP A 877 26.50 -3.95 -8.10
N ASP A 878 25.77 -4.53 -7.17
CA ASP A 878 25.14 -5.84 -7.29
C ASP A 878 23.69 -5.71 -7.75
N ILE A 879 23.33 -6.41 -8.82
CA ILE A 879 21.96 -6.48 -9.32
C ILE A 879 21.48 -7.90 -9.48
N THR A 880 20.19 -8.10 -9.28
CA THR A 880 19.47 -9.34 -9.61
C THR A 880 18.35 -9.03 -10.60
N ILE A 881 18.32 -9.78 -11.69
CA ILE A 881 17.33 -9.69 -12.76
C ILE A 881 16.56 -11.01 -12.76
N PRO A 882 15.24 -11.01 -12.53
CA PRO A 882 14.44 -12.24 -12.47
C PRO A 882 14.50 -13.06 -13.78
N CYS A 883 14.33 -14.37 -13.67
CA CYS A 883 14.15 -15.23 -14.84
C CYS A 883 13.01 -14.73 -15.73
N ASN A 884 13.09 -15.02 -17.02
CA ASN A 884 12.11 -14.58 -18.02
C ASN A 884 11.98 -13.05 -18.16
N THR A 885 13.01 -12.29 -17.73
CA THR A 885 13.10 -10.83 -17.92
C THR A 885 14.48 -10.46 -18.43
N THR A 886 14.61 -9.24 -18.93
CA THR A 886 15.87 -8.62 -19.34
C THR A 886 16.01 -7.23 -18.73
N ALA A 887 17.21 -6.70 -18.70
CA ALA A 887 17.43 -5.33 -18.21
C ALA A 887 18.29 -4.49 -19.14
N LEU A 888 18.03 -3.18 -19.12
CA LEU A 888 18.95 -2.13 -19.56
C LEU A 888 19.60 -1.52 -18.32
N VAL A 889 20.92 -1.63 -18.21
CA VAL A 889 21.70 -1.16 -17.08
C VAL A 889 22.51 0.06 -17.47
N TYR A 890 22.33 1.14 -16.74
CA TYR A 890 23.00 2.41 -16.96
C TYR A 890 24.20 2.51 -16.02
N LEU A 891 25.41 2.39 -16.56
CA LEU A 891 26.65 2.55 -15.80
C LEU A 891 27.20 3.97 -15.94
N PRO A 892 27.60 4.62 -14.85
CA PRO A 892 28.07 6.00 -14.83
C PRO A 892 29.50 6.10 -15.33
N THR A 893 29.77 5.65 -16.55
CA THR A 893 31.09 5.66 -17.19
C THR A 893 30.93 5.86 -18.70
N LEU A 894 31.91 6.48 -19.33
CA LEU A 894 31.99 6.62 -20.79
C LEU A 894 32.79 5.49 -21.45
N ASP A 895 33.36 4.58 -20.67
CA ASP A 895 34.14 3.45 -21.18
C ASP A 895 33.21 2.34 -21.70
N GLU A 896 33.12 2.19 -23.01
CA GLU A 896 32.35 1.12 -23.68
C GLU A 896 32.93 -0.29 -23.46
N LYS A 897 34.05 -0.39 -22.81
CA LYS A 897 34.75 -1.67 -22.45
C LYS A 897 34.78 -1.91 -20.95
N ALA A 898 34.05 -1.11 -20.19
CA ALA A 898 34.03 -1.20 -18.72
C ALA A 898 33.52 -2.56 -18.23
N VAL A 899 32.64 -3.23 -18.98
CA VAL A 899 32.11 -4.55 -18.64
C VAL A 899 32.78 -5.61 -19.52
N LYS A 900 33.35 -6.62 -18.87
CA LYS A 900 34.01 -7.76 -19.54
C LYS A 900 33.22 -9.05 -19.48
N ASP A 901 32.02 -9.00 -18.93
CA ASP A 901 31.12 -10.16 -18.81
C ASP A 901 30.59 -10.54 -20.21
N LYS A 902 30.73 -11.79 -20.62
CA LYS A 902 30.32 -12.29 -21.94
C LYS A 902 28.83 -12.28 -22.19
N ASP A 903 28.03 -12.30 -21.11
CA ASP A 903 26.56 -12.31 -21.18
C ASP A 903 26.00 -10.88 -21.27
N VAL A 904 26.82 -9.87 -21.06
CA VAL A 904 26.45 -8.44 -21.04
C VAL A 904 26.88 -7.76 -22.32
N THR A 905 25.96 -7.08 -23.00
CA THR A 905 26.23 -6.45 -24.30
C THR A 905 26.10 -4.94 -24.20
N PHE A 906 27.11 -4.22 -24.66
CA PHE A 906 27.05 -2.76 -24.84
C PHE A 906 25.97 -2.40 -25.86
N VAL A 907 25.13 -1.41 -25.55
CA VAL A 907 24.05 -0.96 -26.44
C VAL A 907 24.34 0.41 -27.03
N ARG A 908 24.63 1.41 -26.19
CA ARG A 908 24.86 2.80 -26.59
C ARG A 908 25.42 3.65 -25.43
N ARG A 909 25.86 4.85 -25.78
CA ARG A 909 26.05 5.93 -24.81
C ARG A 909 24.76 6.74 -24.70
N GLU A 910 24.48 7.25 -23.52
CA GLU A 910 23.37 8.15 -23.25
C GLU A 910 23.77 9.14 -22.14
N GLY A 911 23.97 10.40 -22.50
CA GLY A 911 24.56 11.40 -21.60
C GLY A 911 25.95 10.97 -21.11
N ASN A 912 26.14 10.97 -19.80
CA ASN A 912 27.39 10.58 -19.13
C ASN A 912 27.39 9.08 -18.72
N SER A 913 26.56 8.27 -19.35
CA SER A 913 26.43 6.83 -19.03
C SER A 913 26.62 5.94 -20.26
N THR A 914 27.07 4.74 -20.03
CA THR A 914 26.95 3.63 -20.98
C THR A 914 25.77 2.76 -20.63
N VAL A 915 25.03 2.32 -21.63
CA VAL A 915 23.84 1.48 -21.50
C VAL A 915 24.15 0.07 -21.95
N TRP A 916 23.84 -0.90 -21.13
CA TRP A 916 24.15 -2.30 -21.33
C TRP A 916 22.89 -3.16 -21.31
N SER A 917 22.78 -4.09 -22.24
CA SER A 917 21.73 -5.12 -22.23
C SER A 917 22.21 -6.29 -21.40
N VAL A 918 21.46 -6.62 -20.36
CA VAL A 918 21.80 -7.64 -19.36
C VAL A 918 20.65 -8.65 -19.24
N PRO A 919 20.89 -9.94 -19.50
CA PRO A 919 19.88 -10.98 -19.34
C PRO A 919 19.61 -11.29 -17.86
N SER A 920 18.62 -12.17 -17.59
CA SER A 920 18.30 -12.62 -16.23
C SER A 920 19.50 -13.22 -15.52
N GLY A 921 19.57 -13.04 -14.19
CA GLY A 921 20.65 -13.56 -13.34
C GLY A 921 21.17 -12.55 -12.33
N ASN A 922 22.26 -12.93 -11.66
CA ASN A 922 22.96 -12.08 -10.71
C ASN A 922 24.25 -11.53 -11.35
N TYR A 923 24.46 -10.25 -11.21
CA TYR A 923 25.61 -9.54 -11.78
C TYR A 923 26.22 -8.60 -10.76
N HIS A 924 27.54 -8.44 -10.88
CA HIS A 924 28.35 -7.49 -10.14
C HIS A 924 29.09 -6.58 -11.11
N PHE A 925 28.90 -5.28 -10.97
CA PHE A 925 29.60 -4.26 -11.73
C PHE A 925 30.55 -3.50 -10.82
N SER A 926 31.80 -3.37 -11.26
CA SER A 926 32.85 -2.58 -10.62
C SER A 926 33.41 -1.64 -11.68
N VAL A 927 33.07 -0.36 -11.59
CA VAL A 927 33.40 0.59 -12.66
C VAL A 927 33.93 1.91 -12.10
N SER A 928 34.89 2.50 -12.82
CA SER A 928 35.28 3.90 -12.57
C SER A 928 34.16 4.82 -13.04
N MET A 929 33.75 5.73 -12.20
CA MET A 929 32.74 6.72 -12.51
C MET A 929 33.35 7.88 -13.30
N ASP A 930 32.58 8.41 -14.25
CA ASP A 930 32.96 9.64 -14.94
C ASP A 930 32.95 10.82 -13.96
N PRO A 931 34.07 11.53 -13.80
CA PRO A 931 34.16 12.68 -12.89
C PRO A 931 33.16 13.83 -13.22
N SER A 932 32.65 13.86 -14.46
CA SER A 932 31.67 14.88 -14.90
C SER A 932 30.24 14.55 -14.50
N LEU A 933 29.98 13.40 -13.87
CA LEU A 933 28.68 13.04 -13.35
C LEU A 933 28.21 14.00 -12.26
N GLY A 934 27.15 14.72 -12.55
CA GLY A 934 26.64 15.81 -11.74
C GLY A 934 27.29 17.15 -12.10
N LYS A 935 26.45 18.18 -12.20
CA LYS A 935 26.85 19.56 -12.54
C LYS A 935 27.93 20.15 -11.61
N ASN A 936 28.18 19.53 -10.45
CA ASN A 936 29.10 20.01 -9.43
C ASN A 936 30.43 19.24 -9.38
N ARG A 937 30.69 18.29 -10.29
CA ARG A 937 31.91 17.45 -10.26
C ARG A 937 32.99 17.86 -11.23
N ALA A 938 32.74 18.85 -12.09
CA ALA A 938 33.77 19.36 -12.98
C ALA A 938 34.94 19.92 -12.14
N GLY A 939 36.12 19.33 -12.31
CA GLY A 939 37.34 19.73 -11.56
C GLY A 939 37.64 18.94 -10.30
N ILE A 940 36.81 18.00 -9.87
CA ILE A 940 37.14 17.07 -8.79
C ILE A 940 38.03 15.97 -9.35
N VAL A 941 39.24 15.84 -8.78
CA VAL A 941 40.21 14.81 -9.19
C VAL A 941 40.09 13.60 -8.26
N GLU A 942 39.92 13.87 -6.97
CA GLU A 942 39.76 12.84 -5.95
C GLU A 942 38.99 13.41 -4.77
N ASP A 943 38.13 12.59 -4.12
CA ASP A 943 37.57 12.91 -2.82
C ASP A 943 37.73 11.72 -1.89
N GLN A 944 37.97 11.98 -0.62
CA GLN A 944 37.93 10.99 0.44
C GLN A 944 37.67 11.66 1.78
N PHE A 945 37.04 10.96 2.69
CA PHE A 945 36.92 11.44 4.05
C PHE A 945 38.31 11.40 4.72
N LEU A 946 38.62 12.46 5.44
CA LEU A 946 39.85 12.48 6.29
C LEU A 946 39.71 11.47 7.45
N TYR A 947 38.49 11.22 7.89
CA TYR A 947 38.11 10.22 8.90
C TYR A 947 36.62 9.87 8.73
N GLU A 948 36.26 8.62 9.05
CA GLU A 948 34.86 8.17 9.04
C GLU A 948 34.15 8.41 10.38
N GLN A 949 34.90 8.43 11.47
CA GLN A 949 34.45 8.77 12.82
C GLN A 949 35.40 9.73 13.46
N ALA A 950 34.89 10.90 13.88
CA ALA A 950 35.66 11.86 14.64
C ALA A 950 35.59 11.59 16.15
N SER A 951 36.65 11.95 16.89
CA SER A 951 36.67 11.97 18.35
C SER A 951 36.00 13.21 18.95
N PHE A 952 35.44 14.08 18.11
CA PHE A 952 34.84 15.36 18.46
C PHE A 952 33.56 15.57 17.65
N PRO A 953 32.55 16.28 18.22
CA PRO A 953 31.25 16.47 17.56
C PRO A 953 31.23 17.55 16.46
N GLU A 954 32.10 18.58 16.56
CA GLU A 954 32.14 19.67 15.59
C GLU A 954 33.56 19.93 15.07
N CYS A 955 33.69 20.26 13.78
CA CYS A 955 34.94 20.73 13.17
C CYS A 955 34.65 21.89 12.21
N HIS A 956 35.64 22.78 12.07
CA HIS A 956 35.52 24.02 11.32
C HIS A 956 36.85 24.53 10.77
N GLY A 957 36.83 25.44 9.80
CA GLY A 957 38.02 26.15 9.34
C GLY A 957 39.06 25.25 8.65
N ALA A 958 38.61 24.30 7.78
CA ALA A 958 39.54 23.42 7.09
C ALA A 958 40.39 24.14 6.05
N THR A 959 41.67 23.76 5.95
CA THR A 959 42.59 24.16 4.88
C THR A 959 43.39 22.93 4.40
N ILE A 960 43.91 23.02 3.18
CA ILE A 960 44.72 21.96 2.60
C ILE A 960 45.90 22.56 1.82
N VAL A 961 47.03 21.91 1.87
CA VAL A 961 48.23 22.28 1.13
C VAL A 961 48.97 21.05 0.59
N GLU A 962 49.50 21.16 -0.60
CA GLU A 962 50.45 20.18 -1.14
C GLU A 962 51.87 20.57 -0.74
N LEU A 963 52.59 19.62 -0.14
CA LEU A 963 54.00 19.76 0.24
C LEU A 963 54.92 19.53 -0.97
N LYS A 964 56.18 20.00 -0.88
CA LYS A 964 57.18 19.86 -1.98
C LYS A 964 57.45 18.40 -2.37
N ASN A 965 57.20 17.44 -1.51
CA ASN A 965 57.32 16.01 -1.79
C ASN A 965 56.05 15.41 -2.42
N GLY A 966 54.99 16.23 -2.62
CA GLY A 966 53.71 15.80 -3.20
C GLY A 966 52.72 15.22 -2.19
N ASP A 967 53.01 15.23 -0.89
CA ASP A 967 52.04 14.86 0.14
C ASP A 967 51.01 15.97 0.31
N LEU A 968 49.77 15.61 0.59
CA LEU A 968 48.72 16.55 0.96
C LEU A 968 48.62 16.62 2.48
N VAL A 969 48.55 17.82 3.00
CA VAL A 969 48.32 18.07 4.44
C VAL A 969 47.07 18.92 4.58
N ALA A 970 46.08 18.42 5.33
CA ALA A 970 44.89 19.14 5.69
C ALA A 970 44.92 19.47 7.18
N SER A 971 44.49 20.66 7.55
CA SER A 971 44.33 21.05 8.94
C SER A 971 42.98 21.74 9.14
N PHE A 972 42.42 21.54 10.31
CA PHE A 972 41.16 22.12 10.75
C PHE A 972 41.12 22.12 12.26
N PHE A 973 40.21 22.90 12.86
CA PHE A 973 39.99 22.78 14.29
C PHE A 973 38.70 21.98 14.58
N GLY A 974 38.72 21.20 15.66
CA GLY A 974 37.60 20.39 16.09
C GLY A 974 37.60 20.23 17.61
N GLY A 975 36.40 20.17 18.17
CA GLY A 975 36.13 20.05 19.57
C GLY A 975 34.65 19.89 19.85
N THR A 976 34.22 20.14 21.09
CA THR A 976 32.78 20.04 21.46
C THR A 976 31.94 21.09 20.70
N LYS A 977 32.48 22.26 20.52
CA LYS A 977 31.89 23.40 19.81
C LYS A 977 32.94 24.47 19.54
N GLU A 978 32.79 25.24 18.44
CA GLU A 978 33.64 26.38 18.17
C GLU A 978 33.73 27.33 19.41
N ARG A 979 34.92 27.78 19.71
CA ARG A 979 35.29 28.65 20.89
C ARG A 979 35.25 27.93 22.23
N ASN A 980 35.00 26.65 22.30
CA ASN A 980 35.15 25.89 23.55
C ASN A 980 36.65 25.70 23.88
N PRO A 981 37.02 25.58 25.17
CA PRO A 981 38.41 25.38 25.59
C PRO A 981 39.05 24.07 25.10
N ASP A 982 38.24 23.09 24.69
CA ASP A 982 38.68 21.80 24.14
C ASP A 982 38.90 21.82 22.63
N CYS A 983 38.70 22.97 21.99
CA CYS A 983 38.92 23.13 20.56
C CYS A 983 40.41 23.07 20.22
N CYS A 984 40.82 22.07 19.47
CA CYS A 984 42.21 21.81 19.06
C CYS A 984 42.37 21.86 17.55
N ILE A 985 43.61 22.13 17.09
CA ILE A 985 43.94 22.02 15.67
C ILE A 985 44.30 20.55 15.37
N TRP A 986 43.57 19.99 14.41
CA TRP A 986 43.82 18.65 13.91
C TRP A 986 44.56 18.73 12.58
N VAL A 987 45.48 17.81 12.37
CA VAL A 987 46.27 17.73 11.14
C VAL A 987 46.19 16.31 10.59
N CYS A 988 45.78 16.20 9.31
CA CYS A 988 45.80 14.96 8.57
C CYS A 988 46.84 15.04 7.45
N ARG A 989 47.54 13.98 7.18
CA ARG A 989 48.50 13.89 6.09
C ARG A 989 48.22 12.69 5.22
N LYS A 990 48.10 12.94 3.91
CA LYS A 990 48.02 11.90 2.89
C LYS A 990 49.35 11.86 2.16
N PRO A 991 50.14 10.76 2.31
CA PRO A 991 51.37 10.59 1.55
C PRO A 991 51.09 10.49 0.04
N LYS A 992 52.01 10.94 -0.79
CA LYS A 992 51.95 10.75 -2.22
C LYS A 992 52.19 9.26 -2.52
N GLY A 993 51.19 8.57 -3.12
CA GLY A 993 51.34 7.15 -3.52
C GLY A 993 50.17 6.33 -3.24
#